data_670f5982bc3bf10bc14559c693f447a7
#
_entry.id   670f5982bc3bf10bc14559c693f447a7
#
_cell.length_a   1.000
_cell.length_b   1.000
_cell.length_c   1.000
_cell.angle_alpha   90.00
_cell.angle_beta   90.00
_cell.angle_gamma   90.00
#
_symmetry.space_group_name_H-M   'P 1'
#
loop_
_entity.id
_entity.type
_entity.pdbx_description
1 polymer ?
#
loop_
_entity_poly.entity_id
_entity_poly.type
_entity_poly.pdbx_seq_one_letter_code
_entity_poly.pdbx_strand_id
1 'polypeptide(L)'
;MGNFYSVTLCFLGSKKWGFLFAAVFSGGLLLAQKLPEKTMPLGKLALETVKPVRFPKVDNQKLLAEELEKRKKGLNPSFAITRNTSLKPSTHGEWTTSKDGLNEIWRLRIQSAGALSLNLGISDFYLPPNARLWIYNLSMDQVEGPFTYNDNELHGQMWTPAMLGDELVLEVSLPVVEKKWLKMTVEKVNHDFQGIFSILSGSCHLDVACGSREGWKLVDNYREVMRSVGMYTINGRNFCTGALVNNGRNDCKPYFLSAFHCDVTSSNAPSVVVYWNYQHSVCRPMLSQANGATGDGSKTLFNTGAIFRAGFSPTDFILLELDDPVPDAANPYYAGWNATSVLPEDTLVCVHHPNTQEKRISIAYRKTYRGQWGQLANEVSFGNHLIIPRWDVGTTEDGSSGGPLVNKNQQIVGQLHGGSASCSNNSFDAFGWFHSSWIGGGSPMNRLSEWLDPENRGITSIMGRNGVLCKKGLAASVTKVNICTPNSASVQIFTGSAFSAPITFDLVGSTAAIAYFFDPVSVLPGNAATLFISSKQVVGATENKIKIRGISGEDTVFTELQLLLNKTPDKVVVKNVGSDQGVEPTLSWFNLAGIFDYQVDIASDSLFSQFISRLVTIDSQLVIKGLDFDKTYFYRIRARNECGQSPDYTFGRFFTPLDLGLQIVDLNNVLCIPSDLKAALKIGSGFIRPVKITYTISPPVPTWKFIAGDAVANVINLKASALLDSLKSGSYNVKIVVSDLKNSKETNFNFQLKGLPTKPSLLSPDDNEVLLVERPQLSWTNTSLTDNYSLRVSKNIDFNEPVFAGERNLNFYKFSQDLEGGAYYWQVKSKNDCGESASDIRKFKLNLNDLGSIFKWQIAVEPNPVDDRVNIHISEKLQDVTISIYSIEGRLMFSQLYLEEQSHFSVDTAHFPSGMYIVRVLYKQGSFSKRIVKQDY
;
A
#
# COMPACT_ATOMS: atom_id res chain seq x y z
N MET A 1 -42.71 31.01 -25.41
CA MET A 1 -43.81 30.54 -26.25
C MET A 1 -43.46 29.13 -26.64
N GLY A 2 -43.90 28.12 -26.04
CA GLY A 2 -45.22 27.50 -25.87
C GLY A 2 -45.39 26.52 -27.04
N ASN A 3 -45.51 25.26 -26.88
CA ASN A 3 -46.55 24.49 -26.31
C ASN A 3 -46.25 22.97 -26.21
N PHE A 4 -46.74 22.39 -25.17
CA PHE A 4 -47.08 20.99 -24.99
C PHE A 4 -48.09 20.46 -25.97
N TYR A 5 -48.10 19.17 -26.30
CA TYR A 5 -49.33 18.37 -26.37
C TYR A 5 -49.06 16.89 -26.06
N SER A 6 -49.73 16.42 -25.06
CA SER A 6 -50.05 15.06 -24.63
C SER A 6 -51.31 14.61 -25.35
N VAL A 7 -51.44 13.35 -25.77
CA VAL A 7 -52.75 12.73 -26.08
C VAL A 7 -52.74 11.27 -25.64
N THR A 8 -53.80 10.98 -24.96
CA THR A 8 -54.25 9.83 -24.17
C THR A 8 -54.83 8.66 -25.01
N LEU A 9 -54.83 7.47 -24.36
CA LEU A 9 -55.50 6.24 -24.78
C LEU A 9 -56.95 6.41 -25.28
N CYS A 10 -57.34 5.50 -26.17
CA CYS A 10 -58.73 4.96 -26.17
C CYS A 10 -58.78 3.51 -26.67
N PHE A 11 -59.39 2.65 -25.86
CA PHE A 11 -59.83 1.25 -26.13
C PHE A 11 -61.08 1.19 -27.00
N LEU A 12 -61.19 0.11 -27.77
CA LEU A 12 -62.44 -0.64 -28.18
C LEU A 12 -62.08 -1.50 -29.40
N GLY A 13 -62.19 -2.77 -29.47
CA GLY A 13 -63.17 -3.80 -29.19
C GLY A 13 -63.81 -4.27 -30.50
N SER A 14 -63.47 -5.47 -31.02
CA SER A 14 -64.40 -6.57 -31.37
C SER A 14 -64.02 -7.42 -32.60
N LYS A 15 -63.91 -8.70 -32.39
CA LYS A 15 -64.41 -9.92 -33.09
C LYS A 15 -64.10 -10.24 -34.58
N LYS A 16 -63.45 -11.42 -34.71
CA LYS A 16 -63.69 -12.57 -35.60
C LYS A 16 -63.44 -12.41 -37.08
N TRP A 17 -62.52 -13.19 -37.68
CA TRP A 17 -62.73 -14.39 -38.50
C TRP A 17 -61.40 -14.92 -38.99
N GLY A 18 -61.23 -16.28 -38.95
CA GLY A 18 -60.04 -16.99 -39.27
C GLY A 18 -59.81 -17.24 -40.75
N PHE A 19 -58.56 -17.48 -41.08
CA PHE A 19 -58.12 -18.33 -42.17
C PHE A 19 -56.84 -19.08 -41.78
N LEU A 20 -56.92 -20.36 -41.95
CA LEU A 20 -55.84 -21.34 -41.78
C LEU A 20 -54.80 -21.13 -42.90
N PHE A 21 -53.54 -20.91 -42.56
CA PHE A 21 -52.40 -21.24 -43.39
C PHE A 21 -51.40 -21.96 -42.51
N ALA A 22 -51.25 -23.28 -42.72
CA ALA A 22 -50.21 -24.12 -42.18
C ALA A 22 -48.91 -23.80 -42.90
N ALA A 23 -48.02 -23.10 -42.27
CA ALA A 23 -46.60 -23.02 -42.64
C ALA A 23 -45.81 -23.87 -41.64
N VAL A 24 -45.26 -24.97 -42.12
CA VAL A 24 -44.31 -25.83 -41.40
C VAL A 24 -43.04 -25.02 -41.18
N PHE A 25 -42.84 -24.50 -39.97
CA PHE A 25 -41.55 -24.03 -39.49
C PHE A 25 -40.90 -25.15 -38.73
N SER A 26 -39.88 -25.76 -39.33
CA SER A 26 -38.89 -26.59 -38.63
C SER A 26 -38.18 -25.70 -37.59
N GLY A 27 -38.64 -25.75 -36.36
CA GLY A 27 -38.02 -25.09 -35.25
C GLY A 27 -36.70 -25.80 -34.89
N GLY A 28 -35.61 -25.22 -35.36
CA GLY A 28 -34.32 -25.49 -34.74
C GLY A 28 -34.36 -24.94 -33.32
N LEU A 29 -34.37 -25.85 -32.32
CA LEU A 29 -34.10 -25.47 -30.94
C LEU A 29 -32.69 -24.88 -30.88
N LEU A 30 -32.57 -23.54 -30.85
CA LEU A 30 -31.44 -22.88 -30.28
C LEU A 30 -31.45 -23.19 -28.77
N LEU A 31 -30.70 -24.21 -28.39
CA LEU A 31 -30.25 -24.37 -27.02
C LEU A 31 -29.34 -23.15 -26.70
N ALA A 32 -29.95 -22.07 -26.25
CA ALA A 32 -29.23 -21.11 -25.47
C ALA A 32 -28.66 -21.88 -24.26
N GLN A 33 -27.36 -22.13 -24.23
CA GLN A 33 -26.70 -22.55 -23.01
C GLN A 33 -26.99 -21.45 -21.97
N LYS A 34 -27.97 -21.71 -21.11
CA LYS A 34 -28.11 -21.00 -19.86
C LYS A 34 -26.76 -21.16 -19.13
N LEU A 35 -26.06 -20.09 -18.89
CA LEU A 35 -25.05 -20.06 -17.84
C LEU A 35 -25.65 -20.79 -16.64
N PRO A 36 -24.92 -21.70 -15.98
CA PRO A 36 -25.46 -22.41 -14.83
C PRO A 36 -25.87 -21.34 -13.81
N GLU A 37 -27.15 -21.32 -13.48
CA GLU A 37 -27.69 -20.54 -12.38
C GLU A 37 -26.85 -20.93 -11.14
N LYS A 38 -26.14 -20.01 -10.53
CA LYS A 38 -25.41 -20.20 -9.29
C LYS A 38 -26.46 -20.55 -8.25
N THR A 39 -26.69 -21.85 -8.06
CA THR A 39 -27.68 -22.31 -7.06
C THR A 39 -27.14 -21.92 -5.70
N MET A 40 -27.90 -21.10 -4.98
CA MET A 40 -27.54 -20.64 -3.65
C MET A 40 -27.77 -21.73 -2.60
N PRO A 41 -27.01 -21.76 -1.49
CA PRO A 41 -27.31 -22.60 -0.34
C PRO A 41 -28.74 -22.35 0.16
N LEU A 42 -29.33 -23.35 0.80
CA LEU A 42 -30.78 -23.39 1.14
C LEU A 42 -31.22 -22.39 2.25
N GLY A 43 -30.33 -21.48 2.72
CA GLY A 43 -30.72 -20.28 3.44
C GLY A 43 -30.65 -20.30 4.97
N LYS A 44 -30.72 -19.12 5.58
CA LYS A 44 -30.51 -18.80 7.01
C LYS A 44 -31.46 -19.50 7.99
N LEU A 45 -32.69 -19.81 7.60
CA LEU A 45 -33.77 -20.30 8.50
C LEU A 45 -33.45 -21.64 9.17
N ALA A 46 -32.53 -22.43 8.65
CA ALA A 46 -32.16 -23.74 9.21
C ALA A 46 -30.86 -23.74 10.01
N LEU A 47 -30.13 -22.59 10.09
CA LEU A 47 -28.83 -22.53 10.78
C LEU A 47 -28.96 -22.34 12.29
N GLU A 48 -30.07 -21.78 12.79
CA GLU A 48 -30.25 -21.52 14.21
C GLU A 48 -30.31 -22.82 15.05
N THR A 49 -30.73 -23.92 14.43
CA THR A 49 -30.79 -25.22 15.09
C THR A 49 -29.44 -25.94 15.12
N VAL A 50 -28.54 -25.66 14.15
CA VAL A 50 -27.24 -26.32 14.05
C VAL A 50 -26.25 -25.73 15.05
N LYS A 51 -25.85 -26.51 16.05
CA LYS A 51 -24.86 -26.04 17.05
C LYS A 51 -23.47 -25.98 16.45
N PRO A 52 -22.74 -24.85 16.61
CA PRO A 52 -21.37 -24.74 16.12
C PRO A 52 -20.42 -25.64 16.94
N VAL A 53 -19.49 -26.28 16.25
CA VAL A 53 -18.27 -26.83 16.85
C VAL A 53 -17.35 -25.67 17.20
N ARG A 54 -17.13 -25.43 18.49
CA ARG A 54 -16.36 -24.29 18.98
C ARG A 54 -14.95 -24.70 19.37
N PHE A 55 -13.98 -23.95 18.87
CA PHE A 55 -12.60 -24.06 19.30
C PHE A 55 -12.27 -23.04 20.43
N PRO A 56 -11.36 -23.40 21.36
CA PRO A 56 -10.95 -22.47 22.42
C PRO A 56 -10.46 -21.14 21.84
N LYS A 57 -10.80 -20.03 22.51
CA LYS A 57 -10.35 -18.69 22.13
C LYS A 57 -8.82 -18.60 22.09
N VAL A 58 -8.29 -17.85 21.16
CA VAL A 58 -6.86 -17.59 20.98
C VAL A 58 -6.56 -16.14 21.32
N ASP A 59 -5.37 -15.88 21.82
CA ASP A 59 -4.85 -14.53 21.99
C ASP A 59 -4.09 -14.11 20.71
N ASN A 60 -4.78 -13.40 19.83
CA ASN A 60 -4.20 -12.92 18.57
C ASN A 60 -3.03 -11.97 18.79
N GLN A 61 -3.04 -11.14 19.84
CA GLN A 61 -1.93 -10.22 20.14
C GLN A 61 -0.65 -10.97 20.51
N LYS A 62 -0.79 -12.04 21.29
CA LYS A 62 0.35 -12.92 21.61
C LYS A 62 0.89 -13.59 20.35
N LEU A 63 0.02 -14.13 19.50
CA LEU A 63 0.44 -14.78 18.24
C LEU A 63 1.11 -13.79 17.28
N LEU A 64 0.65 -12.55 17.19
CA LEU A 64 1.30 -11.50 16.42
C LEU A 64 2.70 -11.19 16.93
N ALA A 65 2.90 -11.14 18.25
CA ALA A 65 4.21 -10.91 18.83
C ALA A 65 5.16 -12.08 18.54
N GLU A 66 4.69 -13.33 18.66
CA GLU A 66 5.45 -14.54 18.32
C GLU A 66 5.82 -14.58 16.82
N GLU A 67 4.91 -14.19 15.95
CA GLU A 67 5.15 -14.11 14.50
C GLU A 67 6.21 -13.05 14.15
N LEU A 68 6.19 -11.89 14.80
CA LEU A 68 7.22 -10.85 14.63
C LEU A 68 8.62 -11.37 15.02
N GLU A 69 8.73 -12.10 16.12
CA GLU A 69 10.00 -12.73 16.54
C GLU A 69 10.45 -13.84 15.57
N LYS A 70 9.51 -14.59 15.01
CA LYS A 70 9.75 -15.61 13.98
C LYS A 70 10.32 -14.96 12.69
N ARG A 71 9.73 -13.86 12.22
CA ARG A 71 10.20 -13.11 11.04
C ARG A 71 11.58 -12.52 11.24
N LYS A 72 11.88 -11.97 12.42
CA LYS A 72 13.23 -11.49 12.77
C LYS A 72 14.30 -12.59 12.66
N LYS A 73 13.92 -13.84 12.82
CA LYS A 73 14.81 -15.01 12.66
C LYS A 73 14.89 -15.52 11.22
N GLY A 74 14.24 -14.84 10.26
CA GLY A 74 14.21 -15.22 8.84
C GLY A 74 13.39 -16.49 8.56
N LEU A 75 12.43 -16.84 9.41
CA LEU A 75 11.54 -17.98 9.21
C LEU A 75 10.32 -17.55 8.38
N ASN A 76 9.76 -18.50 7.61
CA ASN A 76 8.61 -18.22 6.73
C ASN A 76 7.45 -17.59 7.50
N PRO A 77 6.86 -16.51 6.95
CA PRO A 77 5.76 -15.80 7.60
C PRO A 77 4.49 -16.64 7.62
N SER A 78 3.73 -16.50 8.71
CA SER A 78 2.43 -17.17 8.87
C SER A 78 1.35 -16.15 9.21
N PHE A 79 0.16 -16.31 8.64
CA PHE A 79 -1.01 -15.48 8.99
C PHE A 79 -1.98 -16.20 9.91
N ALA A 80 -1.91 -17.54 10.00
CA ALA A 80 -2.84 -18.36 10.75
C ALA A 80 -2.15 -19.46 11.55
N ILE A 81 -2.84 -19.95 12.58
CA ILE A 81 -2.49 -21.19 13.29
C ILE A 81 -3.49 -22.29 12.95
N THR A 82 -2.99 -23.54 12.91
CA THR A 82 -3.80 -24.71 12.60
C THR A 82 -4.40 -25.34 13.87
N ARG A 83 -5.70 -25.58 13.84
CA ARG A 83 -6.44 -26.43 14.77
C ARG A 83 -6.69 -27.78 14.14
N ASN A 84 -6.03 -28.83 14.65
CA ASN A 84 -6.28 -30.19 14.22
C ASN A 84 -7.62 -30.72 14.78
N THR A 85 -8.37 -31.38 13.93
CA THR A 85 -9.69 -31.92 14.30
C THR A 85 -10.01 -33.20 13.48
N SER A 86 -11.20 -33.73 13.59
CA SER A 86 -11.68 -34.86 12.78
C SER A 86 -13.21 -34.81 12.71
N LEU A 87 -13.73 -33.77 12.01
CA LEU A 87 -15.18 -33.59 11.90
C LEU A 87 -15.69 -34.27 10.63
N LYS A 88 -16.61 -35.20 10.81
CA LYS A 88 -17.15 -36.04 9.72
C LYS A 88 -18.67 -35.94 9.65
N PRO A 89 -19.27 -36.03 8.46
CA PRO A 89 -20.73 -36.07 8.30
C PRO A 89 -21.45 -37.21 9.07
N SER A 90 -20.71 -38.27 9.38
CA SER A 90 -21.25 -39.41 10.16
C SER A 90 -21.38 -39.17 11.66
N THR A 91 -20.63 -38.19 12.20
CA THR A 91 -20.52 -37.94 13.67
C THR A 91 -20.73 -36.52 14.10
N HIS A 92 -20.66 -35.57 13.18
CA HIS A 92 -20.74 -34.14 13.46
C HIS A 92 -21.67 -33.41 12.50
N GLY A 93 -22.21 -32.28 12.92
CA GLY A 93 -23.20 -31.53 12.15
C GLY A 93 -24.58 -32.17 12.25
N GLU A 94 -25.53 -31.67 11.49
CA GLU A 94 -26.91 -32.09 11.49
C GLU A 94 -27.39 -32.44 10.08
N TRP A 95 -28.12 -33.52 10.00
CA TRP A 95 -28.78 -34.00 8.82
C TRP A 95 -30.26 -33.63 8.82
N THR A 96 -30.78 -33.13 7.72
CA THR A 96 -32.19 -32.82 7.51
C THR A 96 -32.61 -33.32 6.14
N THR A 97 -33.78 -33.89 6.05
CA THR A 97 -34.35 -34.36 4.77
C THR A 97 -35.11 -33.20 4.11
N SER A 98 -34.93 -33.03 2.80
CA SER A 98 -35.69 -32.07 2.01
C SER A 98 -37.21 -32.33 2.07
N LYS A 99 -38.05 -31.29 1.85
CA LYS A 99 -39.53 -31.41 1.97
C LYS A 99 -40.15 -32.46 1.04
N ASP A 100 -39.50 -32.71 -0.10
CA ASP A 100 -39.92 -33.74 -1.07
C ASP A 100 -39.42 -35.13 -0.72
N GLY A 101 -38.60 -35.30 0.31
CA GLY A 101 -38.01 -36.57 0.71
C GLY A 101 -36.93 -37.15 -0.22
N LEU A 102 -36.51 -36.41 -1.25
CA LEU A 102 -35.57 -36.88 -2.26
C LEU A 102 -34.12 -36.64 -1.92
N ASN A 103 -33.84 -35.58 -1.17
CA ASN A 103 -32.47 -35.14 -0.83
C ASN A 103 -32.24 -35.08 0.68
N GLU A 104 -31.05 -35.39 1.08
CA GLU A 104 -30.50 -35.15 2.41
C GLU A 104 -29.61 -33.91 2.37
N ILE A 105 -29.71 -33.13 3.44
CA ILE A 105 -28.91 -31.89 3.60
C ILE A 105 -28.18 -32.03 4.90
N TRP A 106 -26.86 -32.02 4.81
CA TRP A 106 -25.96 -31.97 5.98
C TRP A 106 -25.42 -30.57 6.18
N ARG A 107 -25.42 -30.10 7.44
CA ARG A 107 -24.82 -28.81 7.84
C ARG A 107 -23.90 -28.96 9.02
N LEU A 108 -22.74 -28.36 8.91
CA LEU A 108 -21.75 -28.26 9.98
C LEU A 108 -21.35 -26.81 10.16
N ARG A 109 -21.49 -26.30 11.40
CA ARG A 109 -20.99 -24.97 11.77
C ARG A 109 -19.68 -25.13 12.54
N ILE A 110 -18.67 -24.34 12.17
CA ILE A 110 -17.32 -24.35 12.77
C ILE A 110 -17.00 -22.94 13.21
N GLN A 111 -16.75 -22.76 14.52
CA GLN A 111 -16.42 -21.46 15.09
C GLN A 111 -15.07 -21.47 15.78
N SER A 112 -14.20 -20.55 15.41
CA SER A 112 -12.94 -20.27 16.10
C SER A 112 -12.91 -18.80 16.52
N ALA A 113 -13.42 -18.54 17.73
CA ALA A 113 -13.73 -17.21 18.23
C ALA A 113 -12.52 -16.25 18.13
N GLY A 114 -12.73 -15.09 17.49
CA GLY A 114 -11.72 -14.06 17.27
C GLY A 114 -10.83 -14.26 16.05
N ALA A 115 -11.09 -15.27 15.21
CA ALA A 115 -10.42 -15.39 13.92
C ALA A 115 -10.84 -14.24 13.00
N LEU A 116 -9.91 -13.69 12.25
CA LEU A 116 -10.18 -12.64 11.24
C LEU A 116 -10.66 -13.26 9.92
N SER A 117 -10.18 -14.47 9.63
CA SER A 117 -10.68 -15.35 8.59
C SER A 117 -10.49 -16.81 9.00
N LEU A 118 -11.19 -17.72 8.36
CA LEU A 118 -11.01 -19.16 8.50
C LEU A 118 -10.79 -19.80 7.15
N ASN A 119 -9.97 -20.84 7.10
CA ASN A 119 -9.88 -21.76 5.98
C ASN A 119 -9.77 -23.20 6.50
N LEU A 120 -10.19 -24.14 5.67
CA LEU A 120 -10.32 -25.54 6.06
C LEU A 120 -9.46 -26.44 5.20
N GLY A 121 -8.84 -27.44 5.84
CA GLY A 121 -8.24 -28.59 5.16
C GLY A 121 -9.11 -29.81 5.40
N ILE A 122 -9.63 -30.38 4.29
CA ILE A 122 -10.55 -31.53 4.27
C ILE A 122 -9.81 -32.70 3.62
N SER A 123 -9.78 -33.84 4.32
CA SER A 123 -9.24 -35.12 3.82
C SER A 123 -10.35 -36.13 3.59
N ASP A 124 -10.02 -37.33 3.05
CA ASP A 124 -10.98 -38.31 2.57
C ASP A 124 -12.10 -37.67 1.73
N PHE A 125 -11.76 -36.66 0.94
CA PHE A 125 -12.74 -35.86 0.23
C PHE A 125 -13.27 -36.62 -1.00
N TYR A 126 -14.56 -36.91 -1.00
CA TYR A 126 -15.25 -37.47 -2.13
C TYR A 126 -16.74 -37.06 -2.11
N LEU A 127 -17.14 -36.27 -3.10
CA LEU A 127 -18.54 -35.93 -3.36
C LEU A 127 -19.14 -36.91 -4.35
N PRO A 128 -20.29 -37.55 -4.03
CA PRO A 128 -21.04 -38.37 -5.00
C PRO A 128 -21.52 -37.56 -6.22
N PRO A 129 -21.92 -38.24 -7.32
CA PRO A 129 -22.21 -37.59 -8.61
C PRO A 129 -23.22 -36.43 -8.57
N ASN A 130 -24.22 -36.50 -7.71
CA ASN A 130 -25.27 -35.48 -7.59
C ASN A 130 -25.14 -34.64 -6.32
N ALA A 131 -24.07 -34.83 -5.54
CA ALA A 131 -23.79 -34.01 -4.36
C ALA A 131 -23.33 -32.61 -4.74
N ARG A 132 -23.68 -31.67 -3.89
CA ARG A 132 -23.24 -30.28 -3.97
C ARG A 132 -22.81 -29.81 -2.60
N LEU A 133 -21.60 -29.26 -2.47
CA LEU A 133 -21.06 -28.68 -1.25
C LEU A 133 -20.94 -27.17 -1.42
N TRP A 134 -21.47 -26.44 -0.47
CA TRP A 134 -21.21 -25.01 -0.29
C TRP A 134 -20.49 -24.77 1.02
N ILE A 135 -19.63 -23.77 1.02
CA ILE A 135 -18.95 -23.27 2.22
C ILE A 135 -19.20 -21.77 2.28
N TYR A 136 -19.70 -21.26 3.40
CA TYR A 136 -20.06 -19.86 3.52
C TYR A 136 -19.91 -19.36 4.96
N ASN A 137 -19.76 -18.05 5.10
CA ASN A 137 -19.78 -17.39 6.41
C ASN A 137 -21.24 -17.09 6.83
N LEU A 138 -21.46 -16.77 8.11
CA LEU A 138 -22.83 -16.55 8.63
C LEU A 138 -23.59 -15.41 7.95
N SER A 139 -22.89 -14.37 7.49
CA SER A 139 -23.49 -13.24 6.77
C SER A 139 -23.91 -13.62 5.35
N MET A 140 -23.38 -14.72 4.80
CA MET A 140 -23.56 -15.17 3.42
C MET A 140 -23.10 -14.13 2.37
N ASP A 141 -22.22 -13.22 2.75
CA ASP A 141 -21.55 -12.30 1.82
C ASP A 141 -20.35 -12.96 1.13
N GLN A 142 -19.89 -14.09 1.66
CA GLN A 142 -18.91 -14.97 1.04
C GLN A 142 -19.48 -16.38 0.96
N VAL A 143 -19.67 -16.87 -0.26
CA VAL A 143 -20.19 -18.22 -0.56
C VAL A 143 -19.31 -18.86 -1.61
N GLU A 144 -18.67 -19.98 -1.27
CA GLU A 144 -17.87 -20.78 -2.18
C GLU A 144 -18.62 -22.07 -2.57
N GLY A 145 -18.48 -22.44 -3.83
CA GLY A 145 -19.20 -23.58 -4.39
C GLY A 145 -20.33 -23.17 -5.37
N PRO A 146 -21.21 -24.11 -5.78
CA PRO A 146 -21.19 -25.49 -5.31
C PRO A 146 -20.01 -26.29 -5.85
N PHE A 147 -19.28 -26.95 -4.95
CA PHE A 147 -18.35 -28.01 -5.33
C PHE A 147 -19.16 -29.28 -5.62
N THR A 148 -18.68 -30.06 -6.59
CA THR A 148 -19.42 -31.18 -7.19
C THR A 148 -18.54 -32.43 -7.31
N TYR A 149 -19.04 -33.47 -7.91
CA TYR A 149 -18.26 -34.66 -8.24
C TYR A 149 -16.99 -34.35 -9.05
N ASN A 150 -17.00 -33.31 -9.87
CA ASN A 150 -15.85 -32.92 -10.69
C ASN A 150 -14.70 -32.30 -9.90
N ASP A 151 -14.95 -31.88 -8.64
CA ASP A 151 -13.93 -31.33 -7.74
C ASP A 151 -13.28 -32.45 -6.88
N ASN A 152 -13.50 -33.73 -7.21
CA ASN A 152 -12.83 -34.85 -6.57
C ASN A 152 -11.46 -35.08 -7.20
N GLU A 153 -10.42 -34.89 -6.45
CA GLU A 153 -9.05 -35.09 -6.87
C GLU A 153 -8.48 -36.44 -6.39
N LEU A 154 -7.47 -36.96 -7.13
CA LEU A 154 -6.87 -38.28 -6.82
C LEU A 154 -6.22 -38.32 -5.44
N HIS A 155 -5.76 -37.20 -4.93
CA HIS A 155 -5.16 -37.09 -3.58
C HIS A 155 -6.22 -37.10 -2.45
N GLY A 156 -7.52 -36.99 -2.79
CA GLY A 156 -8.62 -37.05 -1.83
C GLY A 156 -8.63 -35.96 -0.79
N GLN A 157 -8.11 -34.78 -1.12
CA GLN A 157 -8.10 -33.59 -0.24
C GLN A 157 -8.78 -32.41 -0.95
N MET A 158 -9.33 -31.52 -0.15
CA MET A 158 -9.84 -30.22 -0.57
C MET A 158 -9.43 -29.15 0.44
N TRP A 159 -8.96 -28.03 -0.03
CA TRP A 159 -8.62 -26.88 0.80
C TRP A 159 -9.42 -25.66 0.37
N THR A 160 -9.95 -24.93 1.35
CA THR A 160 -10.75 -23.74 1.05
C THR A 160 -9.89 -22.49 0.96
N PRO A 161 -10.31 -21.47 0.21
CA PRO A 161 -9.74 -20.15 0.37
C PRO A 161 -9.97 -19.62 1.79
N ALA A 162 -9.25 -18.56 2.16
CA ALA A 162 -9.48 -17.83 3.41
C ALA A 162 -10.78 -17.02 3.30
N MET A 163 -11.74 -17.32 4.18
CA MET A 163 -13.06 -16.68 4.23
C MET A 163 -13.17 -15.82 5.50
N LEU A 164 -13.59 -14.57 5.34
CA LEU A 164 -13.64 -13.60 6.44
C LEU A 164 -14.65 -14.01 7.53
N GLY A 165 -14.27 -13.72 8.76
CA GLY A 165 -15.06 -14.02 9.94
C GLY A 165 -14.51 -15.19 10.77
N ASP A 166 -15.11 -15.41 11.91
CA ASP A 166 -14.70 -16.40 12.90
C ASP A 166 -15.60 -17.65 12.93
N GLU A 167 -16.54 -17.73 11.98
CA GLU A 167 -17.43 -18.88 11.83
C GLU A 167 -17.73 -19.20 10.37
N LEU A 168 -17.63 -20.49 10.00
CA LEU A 168 -17.98 -21.03 8.69
C LEU A 168 -19.05 -22.10 8.80
N VAL A 169 -19.84 -22.23 7.74
CA VAL A 169 -20.84 -23.26 7.54
C VAL A 169 -20.46 -24.09 6.32
N LEU A 170 -20.44 -25.41 6.49
CA LEU A 170 -20.41 -26.37 5.38
C LEU A 170 -21.83 -26.90 5.20
N GLU A 171 -22.34 -26.85 3.96
CA GLU A 171 -23.63 -27.38 3.59
C GLU A 171 -23.48 -28.35 2.42
N VAL A 172 -23.81 -29.63 2.62
CA VAL A 172 -23.85 -30.65 1.58
C VAL A 172 -25.29 -31.01 1.30
N SER A 173 -25.72 -30.92 0.05
CA SER A 173 -27.01 -31.43 -0.44
C SER A 173 -26.76 -32.58 -1.40
N LEU A 174 -27.44 -33.71 -1.21
CA LEU A 174 -27.27 -34.89 -2.07
C LEU A 174 -28.54 -35.81 -2.03
N PRO A 175 -28.78 -36.64 -3.05
CA PRO A 175 -29.83 -37.64 -3.01
C PRO A 175 -29.64 -38.60 -1.84
N VAL A 176 -30.75 -39.00 -1.20
CA VAL A 176 -30.78 -39.96 -0.06
C VAL A 176 -29.95 -41.21 -0.34
N VAL A 177 -30.06 -41.75 -1.56
CA VAL A 177 -29.35 -42.97 -1.99
C VAL A 177 -27.83 -42.82 -2.07
N GLU A 178 -27.34 -41.59 -2.23
CA GLU A 178 -25.92 -41.30 -2.38
C GLU A 178 -25.24 -40.99 -1.04
N LYS A 179 -25.98 -40.75 0.03
CA LYS A 179 -25.47 -40.41 1.37
C LYS A 179 -24.36 -41.35 1.84
N LYS A 180 -24.49 -42.65 1.59
CA LYS A 180 -23.50 -43.68 1.99
C LYS A 180 -22.15 -43.56 1.28
N TRP A 181 -22.06 -42.83 0.17
CA TRP A 181 -20.85 -42.64 -0.63
C TRP A 181 -20.14 -41.32 -0.29
N LEU A 182 -20.82 -40.37 0.39
CA LEU A 182 -20.20 -39.14 0.84
C LEU A 182 -19.04 -39.44 1.81
N LYS A 183 -17.85 -38.96 1.48
CA LYS A 183 -16.68 -39.01 2.36
C LYS A 183 -16.09 -37.61 2.47
N MET A 184 -15.89 -37.18 3.67
CA MET A 184 -15.12 -35.98 3.98
C MET A 184 -14.77 -35.92 5.48
N THR A 185 -13.60 -35.45 5.78
CA THR A 185 -13.12 -35.22 7.14
C THR A 185 -12.48 -33.84 7.22
N VAL A 186 -13.08 -32.91 7.92
CA VAL A 186 -12.40 -31.65 8.23
C VAL A 186 -11.32 -31.95 9.25
N GLU A 187 -10.07 -31.95 8.81
CA GLU A 187 -8.91 -32.24 9.65
C GLU A 187 -8.20 -30.98 10.18
N LYS A 188 -8.28 -29.90 9.41
CA LYS A 188 -7.61 -28.64 9.73
C LYS A 188 -8.63 -27.50 9.72
N VAL A 189 -8.62 -26.73 10.79
CA VAL A 189 -9.29 -25.43 10.87
C VAL A 189 -8.21 -24.41 11.15
N ASN A 190 -7.94 -23.56 10.18
CA ASN A 190 -6.90 -22.55 10.31
C ASN A 190 -7.51 -21.24 10.78
N HIS A 191 -7.05 -20.77 11.94
CA HIS A 191 -7.47 -19.54 12.60
C HIS A 191 -6.52 -18.41 12.19
N ASP A 192 -6.99 -17.50 11.38
CA ASP A 192 -6.27 -16.31 10.97
C ASP A 192 -6.23 -15.30 12.13
N PHE A 193 -5.03 -15.05 12.65
CA PHE A 193 -4.79 -14.11 13.75
C PHE A 193 -4.27 -12.74 13.27
N GLN A 194 -3.89 -12.62 11.99
CA GLN A 194 -3.23 -11.45 11.44
C GLN A 194 -4.11 -10.70 10.42
N GLY A 195 -5.11 -11.37 9.82
CA GLY A 195 -5.93 -10.84 8.74
C GLY A 195 -5.19 -10.86 7.41
N ILE A 196 -5.06 -12.05 6.78
CA ILE A 196 -4.27 -12.28 5.56
C ILE A 196 -4.45 -11.20 4.47
N PHE A 197 -5.65 -10.65 4.33
CA PHE A 197 -5.95 -9.59 3.36
C PHE A 197 -5.96 -8.17 3.94
N SER A 198 -5.51 -8.02 5.19
CA SER A 198 -5.45 -6.75 5.91
C SER A 198 -4.05 -6.41 6.40
N ILE A 199 -3.07 -7.29 6.15
CA ILE A 199 -1.67 -7.02 6.47
C ILE A 199 -1.20 -5.86 5.58
N LEU A 200 -0.63 -4.83 6.20
CA LEU A 200 -0.16 -3.66 5.49
C LEU A 200 1.28 -3.89 5.02
N SER A 201 1.55 -3.60 3.76
CA SER A 201 2.92 -3.40 3.26
C SER A 201 3.33 -1.94 3.38
N GLY A 202 4.59 -1.62 3.15
CA GLY A 202 5.05 -0.25 3.07
C GLY A 202 4.40 0.51 1.90
N SER A 203 4.28 1.83 2.00
CA SER A 203 3.75 2.70 0.93
C SER A 203 4.71 2.91 -0.25
N CYS A 204 5.90 2.32 -0.21
CA CYS A 204 6.95 2.47 -1.23
C CYS A 204 6.71 1.64 -2.49
N HIS A 205 5.68 0.79 -2.53
CA HIS A 205 5.39 -0.10 -3.64
C HIS A 205 4.63 0.59 -4.77
N LEU A 206 4.83 0.13 -6.01
CA LEU A 206 4.06 0.57 -7.17
C LEU A 206 2.93 -0.42 -7.46
N ASP A 207 1.69 0.06 -7.53
CA ASP A 207 0.55 -0.75 -7.93
C ASP A 207 0.67 -1.20 -9.38
N VAL A 208 0.32 -2.46 -9.69
CA VAL A 208 0.23 -2.93 -11.08
C VAL A 208 -0.87 -2.21 -11.88
N ALA A 209 -1.81 -1.53 -11.25
CA ALA A 209 -2.81 -0.70 -11.89
C ALA A 209 -2.23 0.59 -12.50
N CYS A 210 -1.07 1.05 -12.04
CA CYS A 210 -0.38 2.22 -12.57
C CYS A 210 0.07 1.99 -14.01
N GLY A 211 0.07 3.04 -14.83
CA GLY A 211 0.44 2.95 -16.24
C GLY A 211 0.86 4.30 -16.82
N SER A 212 0.80 4.40 -18.14
CA SER A 212 1.20 5.62 -18.88
C SER A 212 0.48 6.88 -18.40
N ARG A 213 -0.79 6.73 -17.99
CA ARG A 213 -1.61 7.85 -17.50
C ARG A 213 -1.03 8.48 -16.23
N GLU A 214 -0.45 7.66 -15.37
CA GLU A 214 0.17 8.07 -14.09
C GLU A 214 1.69 8.23 -14.20
N GLY A 215 2.23 8.27 -15.43
CA GLY A 215 3.67 8.44 -15.68
C GLY A 215 4.48 7.14 -15.70
N TRP A 216 3.84 5.98 -15.55
CA TRP A 216 4.50 4.67 -15.45
C TRP A 216 4.39 3.86 -16.75
N LYS A 217 4.72 4.45 -17.90
CA LYS A 217 4.59 3.83 -19.23
C LYS A 217 5.22 2.43 -19.32
N LEU A 218 6.33 2.18 -18.65
CA LEU A 218 7.01 0.89 -18.66
C LEU A 218 6.11 -0.23 -18.14
N VAL A 219 5.26 0.04 -17.14
CA VAL A 219 4.36 -0.94 -16.52
C VAL A 219 3.40 -1.55 -17.55
N ASP A 220 2.97 -0.75 -18.55
CA ASP A 220 2.05 -1.21 -19.59
C ASP A 220 2.65 -2.33 -20.46
N ASN A 221 3.98 -2.41 -20.58
CA ASN A 221 4.64 -3.48 -21.33
C ASN A 221 4.56 -4.85 -20.64
N TYR A 222 4.23 -4.90 -19.34
CA TYR A 222 4.19 -6.13 -18.54
C TYR A 222 2.78 -6.60 -18.18
N ARG A 223 1.72 -6.01 -18.79
CA ARG A 223 0.31 -6.34 -18.51
C ARG A 223 0.00 -7.83 -18.68
N GLU A 224 0.60 -8.46 -19.69
CA GLU A 224 0.42 -9.88 -19.95
C GLU A 224 1.02 -10.72 -18.81
N VAL A 225 2.28 -10.50 -18.48
CA VAL A 225 2.98 -11.29 -17.45
C VAL A 225 2.41 -11.09 -16.06
N MET A 226 1.82 -9.92 -15.75
CA MET A 226 1.12 -9.69 -14.48
C MET A 226 -0.03 -10.67 -14.27
N ARG A 227 -0.68 -11.13 -15.34
CA ARG A 227 -1.79 -12.11 -15.27
C ARG A 227 -1.31 -13.53 -14.98
N SER A 228 0.00 -13.80 -15.11
CA SER A 228 0.57 -15.09 -14.72
C SER A 228 0.81 -15.20 -13.22
N VAL A 229 0.91 -14.06 -12.51
CA VAL A 229 1.34 -14.03 -11.11
C VAL A 229 0.15 -14.16 -10.17
N GLY A 230 0.26 -15.02 -9.17
CA GLY A 230 -0.69 -15.22 -8.10
C GLY A 230 -0.03 -15.23 -6.73
N MET A 231 -0.73 -14.69 -5.73
CA MET A 231 -0.43 -14.98 -4.33
C MET A 231 -0.95 -16.38 -4.01
N TYR A 232 -0.24 -17.14 -3.22
CA TYR A 232 -0.76 -18.43 -2.79
C TYR A 232 -0.50 -18.72 -1.31
N THR A 233 -1.37 -19.55 -0.75
CA THR A 233 -1.22 -20.06 0.62
C THR A 233 -0.86 -21.52 0.63
N ILE A 234 -0.18 -21.97 1.70
CA ILE A 234 0.25 -23.35 1.94
C ILE A 234 -0.22 -23.78 3.33
N ASN A 235 -0.81 -24.98 3.43
CA ASN A 235 -1.38 -25.51 4.67
C ASN A 235 -2.40 -24.56 5.33
N GLY A 236 -2.94 -23.60 4.56
CA GLY A 236 -3.87 -22.57 5.00
C GLY A 236 -3.28 -21.59 6.03
N ARG A 237 -1.95 -21.46 6.15
CA ARG A 237 -1.29 -20.63 7.16
C ARG A 237 -0.09 -19.82 6.67
N ASN A 238 0.71 -20.34 5.75
CA ASN A 238 1.86 -19.65 5.17
C ASN A 238 1.49 -19.10 3.80
N PHE A 239 2.27 -18.19 3.27
CA PHE A 239 1.98 -17.54 1.99
C PHE A 239 3.26 -17.17 1.23
N CYS A 240 3.15 -17.20 -0.10
CA CYS A 240 4.20 -16.83 -1.04
C CYS A 240 3.59 -16.29 -2.34
N THR A 241 4.43 -15.90 -3.28
CA THR A 241 4.10 -15.52 -4.66
C THR A 241 4.59 -16.59 -5.64
N GLY A 242 3.90 -16.75 -6.75
CA GLY A 242 4.36 -17.58 -7.86
C GLY A 242 3.78 -17.15 -9.19
N ALA A 243 4.19 -17.82 -10.27
CA ALA A 243 3.74 -17.49 -11.62
C ALA A 243 3.46 -18.73 -12.48
N LEU A 244 2.38 -18.67 -13.26
CA LEU A 244 2.14 -19.63 -14.34
C LEU A 244 3.25 -19.53 -15.40
N VAL A 245 3.77 -20.66 -15.81
CA VAL A 245 4.84 -20.75 -16.83
C VAL A 245 4.40 -21.60 -18.01
N ASN A 246 4.73 -21.14 -19.21
CA ASN A 246 4.50 -21.88 -20.44
C ASN A 246 5.50 -23.03 -20.55
N ASN A 247 5.17 -24.03 -21.35
CA ASN A 247 6.05 -25.13 -21.69
C ASN A 247 6.25 -25.28 -23.21
N GLY A 248 7.23 -26.07 -23.65
CA GLY A 248 7.57 -26.24 -25.05
C GLY A 248 6.45 -26.85 -25.90
N ARG A 249 5.46 -27.52 -25.31
CA ARG A 249 4.28 -28.02 -26.05
C ARG A 249 3.25 -26.94 -26.32
N ASN A 250 3.31 -25.81 -25.60
CA ASN A 250 2.27 -24.80 -25.63
C ASN A 250 0.86 -25.34 -25.34
N ASP A 251 0.77 -26.35 -24.46
CA ASP A 251 -0.46 -27.08 -24.14
C ASP A 251 -1.23 -26.51 -22.96
N CYS A 252 -0.68 -25.44 -22.39
CA CYS A 252 -1.28 -24.71 -21.25
C CYS A 252 -1.48 -25.56 -19.99
N LYS A 253 -0.65 -26.55 -19.80
CA LYS A 253 -0.58 -27.20 -18.50
C LYS A 253 -0.28 -26.12 -17.44
N PRO A 254 -1.04 -26.09 -16.33
CA PRO A 254 -0.94 -25.02 -15.37
C PRO A 254 0.26 -25.19 -14.44
N TYR A 255 1.45 -25.19 -15.04
CA TYR A 255 2.70 -25.17 -14.29
C TYR A 255 2.86 -23.85 -13.56
N PHE A 256 3.15 -23.92 -12.26
CA PHE A 256 3.27 -22.79 -11.38
C PHE A 256 4.64 -22.79 -10.71
N LEU A 257 5.47 -21.81 -11.07
CA LEU A 257 6.84 -21.64 -10.57
C LEU A 257 6.85 -20.76 -9.33
N SER A 258 7.57 -21.17 -8.29
CA SER A 258 7.76 -20.38 -7.06
C SER A 258 9.10 -20.73 -6.39
N ALA A 259 9.25 -20.38 -5.08
CA ALA A 259 10.46 -20.60 -4.31
C ALA A 259 10.42 -21.89 -3.49
N PHE A 260 11.54 -22.60 -3.40
CA PHE A 260 11.66 -23.86 -2.66
C PHE A 260 11.48 -23.65 -1.15
N HIS A 261 12.02 -22.55 -0.60
CA HIS A 261 11.89 -22.23 0.82
C HIS A 261 10.44 -21.89 1.26
N CYS A 262 9.49 -21.79 0.33
CA CYS A 262 8.05 -21.72 0.68
C CYS A 262 7.52 -23.05 1.26
N ASP A 263 8.36 -24.08 1.36
CA ASP A 263 8.09 -25.37 2.01
C ASP A 263 6.92 -26.16 1.40
N VAL A 264 6.69 -26.05 0.09
CA VAL A 264 5.76 -26.94 -0.61
C VAL A 264 6.48 -28.24 -0.95
N THR A 265 5.87 -29.34 -0.57
CA THR A 265 6.36 -30.72 -0.79
C THR A 265 5.28 -31.54 -1.48
N SER A 266 5.60 -32.75 -1.91
CA SER A 266 4.59 -33.66 -2.48
C SER A 266 3.45 -33.99 -1.51
N SER A 267 3.70 -33.93 -0.21
CA SER A 267 2.67 -34.26 0.81
C SER A 267 1.73 -33.10 1.11
N ASN A 268 2.16 -31.85 0.96
CA ASN A 268 1.34 -30.68 1.24
C ASN A 268 0.96 -29.85 0.01
N ALA A 269 1.42 -30.23 -1.18
CA ALA A 269 1.03 -29.58 -2.45
C ALA A 269 -0.51 -29.51 -2.63
N PRO A 270 -1.31 -30.52 -2.23
CA PRO A 270 -2.77 -30.41 -2.25
C PRO A 270 -3.34 -29.25 -1.43
N SER A 271 -2.57 -28.70 -0.48
CA SER A 271 -3.00 -27.56 0.37
C SER A 271 -2.76 -26.19 -0.26
N VAL A 272 -2.21 -26.14 -1.45
CA VAL A 272 -1.94 -24.88 -2.14
C VAL A 272 -3.26 -24.25 -2.58
N VAL A 273 -3.45 -22.96 -2.25
CA VAL A 273 -4.57 -22.14 -2.75
C VAL A 273 -3.99 -20.91 -3.40
N VAL A 274 -4.17 -20.76 -4.71
CA VAL A 274 -3.64 -19.64 -5.51
C VAL A 274 -4.73 -18.62 -5.76
N TYR A 275 -4.49 -17.35 -5.44
CA TYR A 275 -5.41 -16.23 -5.69
C TYR A 275 -4.97 -15.44 -6.92
N TRP A 276 -5.88 -15.30 -7.90
CA TRP A 276 -5.65 -14.62 -9.18
C TRP A 276 -6.21 -13.20 -9.17
N ASN A 277 -5.54 -12.32 -9.91
CA ASN A 277 -5.97 -10.92 -10.08
C ASN A 277 -6.25 -10.19 -8.77
N TYR A 278 -5.66 -10.64 -7.67
CA TYR A 278 -5.69 -9.93 -6.39
C TYR A 278 -4.82 -8.68 -6.51
N GLN A 279 -5.40 -7.60 -6.99
CA GLN A 279 -4.74 -6.33 -7.29
C GLN A 279 -5.70 -5.17 -7.10
N HIS A 280 -5.17 -3.99 -6.77
CA HIS A 280 -5.97 -2.78 -6.62
C HIS A 280 -6.55 -2.33 -7.97
N SER A 281 -7.79 -1.81 -7.95
CA SER A 281 -8.49 -1.39 -9.18
C SER A 281 -7.94 -0.13 -9.82
N VAL A 282 -7.30 0.75 -9.03
CA VAL A 282 -6.72 2.02 -9.47
C VAL A 282 -5.28 2.17 -8.99
N CYS A 283 -4.52 3.02 -9.67
CA CYS A 283 -3.17 3.38 -9.26
C CYS A 283 -3.20 4.28 -8.02
N ARG A 284 -2.55 3.88 -6.94
CA ARG A 284 -2.33 4.69 -5.74
C ARG A 284 -0.92 5.30 -5.81
N PRO A 285 -0.77 6.62 -5.61
CA PRO A 285 0.55 7.24 -5.68
C PRO A 285 1.52 6.61 -4.66
N MET A 286 2.72 6.26 -5.10
CA MET A 286 3.77 5.77 -4.20
C MET A 286 4.02 6.76 -3.05
N LEU A 287 4.36 6.23 -1.87
CA LEU A 287 4.62 6.97 -0.63
C LEU A 287 3.39 7.70 -0.06
N SER A 288 2.20 7.54 -0.66
CA SER A 288 0.96 8.07 -0.10
C SER A 288 0.39 7.16 0.99
N GLN A 289 -0.40 7.73 1.89
CA GLN A 289 -1.14 6.96 2.89
C GLN A 289 -2.08 5.93 2.23
N ALA A 290 -2.72 6.28 1.12
CA ALA A 290 -3.59 5.38 0.37
C ALA A 290 -2.83 4.16 -0.16
N ASN A 291 -1.57 4.32 -0.59
CA ASN A 291 -0.75 3.21 -1.09
C ASN A 291 -0.38 2.19 0.00
N GLY A 292 -0.15 2.65 1.23
CA GLY A 292 0.11 1.79 2.39
C GLY A 292 -1.16 1.19 3.04
N ALA A 293 -2.36 1.60 2.60
CA ALA A 293 -3.61 1.10 3.15
C ALA A 293 -4.08 -0.19 2.47
N THR A 294 -5.01 -0.90 3.11
CA THR A 294 -5.73 -2.04 2.50
C THR A 294 -6.50 -1.57 1.27
N GLY A 295 -6.43 -2.33 0.19
CA GLY A 295 -7.08 -1.98 -1.07
C GLY A 295 -8.39 -2.75 -1.32
N ASP A 296 -8.86 -2.68 -2.57
CA ASP A 296 -10.14 -3.23 -3.05
C ASP A 296 -9.99 -4.51 -3.90
N GLY A 297 -8.79 -5.12 -3.89
CA GLY A 297 -8.48 -6.30 -4.69
C GLY A 297 -9.44 -7.48 -4.44
N SER A 298 -10.00 -8.03 -5.52
CA SER A 298 -10.89 -9.19 -5.45
C SER A 298 -10.14 -10.48 -5.10
N LYS A 299 -10.76 -11.34 -4.30
CA LYS A 299 -10.24 -12.64 -3.84
C LYS A 299 -11.10 -13.82 -4.35
N THR A 300 -12.02 -13.54 -5.26
CA THR A 300 -13.02 -14.53 -5.75
C THR A 300 -12.50 -15.45 -6.84
N LEU A 301 -11.33 -15.15 -7.41
CA LEU A 301 -10.72 -15.97 -8.45
C LEU A 301 -9.55 -16.75 -7.83
N PHE A 302 -9.70 -18.03 -7.67
CA PHE A 302 -8.68 -18.90 -7.07
C PHE A 302 -8.68 -20.31 -7.67
N ASN A 303 -7.57 -21.04 -7.48
CA ASN A 303 -7.46 -22.48 -7.62
C ASN A 303 -7.14 -23.08 -6.26
N THR A 304 -7.56 -24.31 -6.03
CA THR A 304 -7.19 -25.11 -4.85
C THR A 304 -6.53 -26.39 -5.32
N GLY A 305 -5.45 -26.78 -4.64
CA GLY A 305 -4.75 -28.01 -4.91
C GLY A 305 -3.65 -27.88 -5.99
N ALA A 306 -2.61 -28.66 -5.82
CA ALA A 306 -1.51 -28.77 -6.77
C ALA A 306 -0.76 -30.11 -6.61
N ILE A 307 0.01 -30.44 -7.62
CA ILE A 307 0.92 -31.59 -7.67
C ILE A 307 2.36 -31.05 -7.68
N PHE A 308 3.21 -31.50 -6.76
CA PHE A 308 4.63 -31.18 -6.79
C PHE A 308 5.31 -31.88 -7.98
N ARG A 309 5.96 -31.13 -8.85
CA ARG A 309 6.67 -31.66 -10.03
C ARG A 309 8.18 -31.71 -9.84
N ALA A 310 8.78 -30.60 -9.45
CA ALA A 310 10.21 -30.51 -9.23
C ALA A 310 10.55 -29.42 -8.19
N GLY A 311 11.70 -29.57 -7.53
CA GLY A 311 12.24 -28.54 -6.64
C GLY A 311 13.73 -28.73 -6.41
N PHE A 312 14.48 -27.62 -6.27
CA PHE A 312 15.91 -27.64 -6.08
C PHE A 312 16.36 -26.51 -5.15
N SER A 313 16.67 -26.87 -3.91
CA SER A 313 17.08 -25.93 -2.88
C SER A 313 18.27 -25.04 -3.25
N PRO A 314 19.35 -25.51 -3.94
CA PRO A 314 20.46 -24.62 -4.27
C PRO A 314 20.13 -23.43 -5.16
N THR A 315 19.09 -23.49 -6.00
CA THR A 315 18.57 -22.37 -6.80
C THR A 315 17.22 -21.91 -6.31
N ASP A 316 16.76 -22.47 -5.23
CA ASP A 316 15.52 -22.12 -4.55
C ASP A 316 14.27 -22.16 -5.43
N PHE A 317 14.20 -23.02 -6.44
CA PHE A 317 12.99 -23.15 -7.24
C PHE A 317 12.10 -24.32 -6.81
N ILE A 318 10.81 -24.13 -6.94
CA ILE A 318 9.84 -25.22 -7.02
C ILE A 318 8.95 -25.03 -8.24
N LEU A 319 8.56 -26.15 -8.85
CA LEU A 319 7.58 -26.23 -9.91
C LEU A 319 6.41 -27.11 -9.46
N LEU A 320 5.25 -26.51 -9.43
CA LEU A 320 3.98 -27.17 -9.17
C LEU A 320 3.20 -27.31 -10.50
N GLU A 321 2.26 -28.22 -10.54
CA GLU A 321 1.19 -28.27 -11.54
C GLU A 321 -0.12 -28.14 -10.76
N LEU A 322 -0.91 -27.11 -11.01
CA LEU A 322 -2.23 -26.97 -10.40
C LEU A 322 -3.07 -28.15 -10.89
N ASP A 323 -3.86 -28.73 -10.03
CA ASP A 323 -4.69 -29.90 -10.37
C ASP A 323 -5.94 -29.53 -11.17
N ASP A 324 -6.39 -28.27 -11.06
CA ASP A 324 -7.46 -27.68 -11.85
C ASP A 324 -6.95 -26.63 -12.86
N PRO A 325 -7.64 -26.46 -14.00
CA PRO A 325 -7.39 -25.34 -14.90
C PRO A 325 -7.63 -24.00 -14.21
N VAL A 326 -6.81 -23.00 -14.52
CA VAL A 326 -7.03 -21.65 -14.02
C VAL A 326 -8.37 -21.10 -14.54
N PRO A 327 -9.22 -20.50 -13.68
CA PRO A 327 -10.51 -19.96 -14.08
C PRO A 327 -10.41 -18.97 -15.25
N ASP A 328 -11.26 -19.12 -16.26
CA ASP A 328 -11.26 -18.26 -17.46
C ASP A 328 -11.44 -16.77 -17.11
N ALA A 329 -12.23 -16.47 -16.08
CA ALA A 329 -12.44 -15.13 -15.58
C ALA A 329 -11.14 -14.47 -15.06
N ALA A 330 -10.14 -15.26 -14.69
CA ALA A 330 -8.81 -14.74 -14.33
C ALA A 330 -8.02 -14.30 -15.57
N ASN A 331 -8.45 -14.65 -16.78
CA ASN A 331 -7.77 -14.36 -18.04
C ASN A 331 -6.28 -14.75 -17.96
N PRO A 332 -5.96 -16.03 -17.71
CA PRO A 332 -4.61 -16.46 -17.38
C PRO A 332 -3.63 -16.22 -18.52
N TYR A 333 -2.40 -15.92 -18.16
CA TYR A 333 -1.26 -15.85 -19.06
C TYR A 333 -0.18 -16.80 -18.56
N TYR A 334 0.29 -17.68 -19.39
CA TYR A 334 1.40 -18.59 -19.11
C TYR A 334 2.69 -17.87 -19.53
N ALA A 335 3.47 -17.40 -18.56
CA ALA A 335 4.65 -16.59 -18.83
C ALA A 335 5.72 -17.35 -19.61
N GLY A 336 6.36 -16.67 -20.54
CA GLY A 336 7.57 -17.17 -21.19
C GLY A 336 8.74 -17.19 -20.22
N TRP A 337 9.80 -17.89 -20.60
CA TRP A 337 11.01 -18.00 -19.79
C TRP A 337 12.25 -18.02 -20.65
N ASN A 338 13.40 -17.72 -20.04
CA ASN A 338 14.70 -17.74 -20.69
C ASN A 338 15.72 -18.47 -19.79
N ALA A 339 16.15 -19.63 -20.26
CA ALA A 339 17.14 -20.51 -19.62
C ALA A 339 18.54 -20.36 -20.22
N THR A 340 18.83 -19.35 -21.05
CA THR A 340 20.17 -19.11 -21.57
C THR A 340 21.11 -18.65 -20.47
N SER A 341 22.40 -18.87 -20.65
CA SER A 341 23.46 -18.46 -19.71
C SER A 341 23.81 -16.96 -19.77
N VAL A 342 23.10 -16.18 -20.60
CA VAL A 342 23.34 -14.75 -20.78
C VAL A 342 22.70 -14.01 -19.63
N LEU A 343 23.48 -13.20 -18.91
CA LEU A 343 22.96 -12.35 -17.84
C LEU A 343 22.10 -11.23 -18.44
N PRO A 344 20.96 -10.93 -17.82
CA PRO A 344 20.16 -9.77 -18.21
C PRO A 344 20.94 -8.48 -17.97
N GLU A 345 21.09 -7.64 -18.98
CA GLU A 345 21.84 -6.38 -18.90
C GLU A 345 20.95 -5.13 -18.82
N ASP A 346 19.66 -5.31 -18.99
CA ASP A 346 18.64 -4.26 -19.11
C ASP A 346 17.64 -4.27 -17.96
N THR A 347 16.61 -3.43 -18.12
CA THR A 347 15.47 -3.33 -17.20
C THR A 347 14.92 -4.69 -16.82
N LEU A 348 14.83 -4.93 -15.53
CA LEU A 348 14.20 -6.09 -14.92
C LEU A 348 13.04 -5.68 -14.03
N VAL A 349 12.05 -6.53 -14.02
CA VAL A 349 10.79 -6.29 -13.28
C VAL A 349 10.49 -7.52 -12.43
N CYS A 350 10.11 -7.28 -11.16
CA CYS A 350 9.51 -8.30 -10.32
C CYS A 350 8.04 -7.97 -10.10
N VAL A 351 7.15 -8.93 -10.37
CA VAL A 351 5.73 -8.83 -10.05
C VAL A 351 5.46 -9.75 -8.87
N HIS A 352 4.90 -9.22 -7.78
CA HIS A 352 4.85 -9.94 -6.52
C HIS A 352 3.72 -9.46 -5.60
N HIS A 353 3.54 -10.15 -4.47
CA HIS A 353 2.57 -9.83 -3.43
C HIS A 353 3.28 -9.60 -2.09
N PRO A 354 3.76 -8.38 -1.79
CA PRO A 354 4.45 -8.08 -0.53
C PRO A 354 3.46 -8.15 0.63
N ASN A 355 3.82 -8.85 1.70
CA ASN A 355 3.00 -9.01 2.91
C ASN A 355 1.54 -9.40 2.64
N THR A 356 1.29 -10.28 1.67
CA THR A 356 -0.07 -10.68 1.22
C THR A 356 -0.94 -9.54 0.66
N GLN A 357 -0.37 -8.38 0.39
CA GLN A 357 -1.12 -7.29 -0.23
C GLN A 357 -1.39 -7.54 -1.72
N GLU A 358 -2.21 -6.66 -2.29
CA GLU A 358 -2.47 -6.64 -3.71
C GLU A 358 -1.17 -6.65 -4.51
N LYS A 359 -1.27 -7.18 -5.70
CA LYS A 359 -0.16 -7.31 -6.65
C LYS A 359 0.58 -6.00 -6.87
N ARG A 360 1.89 -6.05 -6.75
CA ARG A 360 2.81 -4.93 -6.92
C ARG A 360 3.83 -5.23 -8.01
N ILE A 361 4.49 -4.18 -8.48
CA ILE A 361 5.58 -4.27 -9.43
C ILE A 361 6.78 -3.48 -8.93
N SER A 362 7.95 -4.12 -8.96
CA SER A 362 9.24 -3.48 -8.65
C SER A 362 10.12 -3.48 -9.88
N ILE A 363 10.86 -2.38 -10.12
CA ILE A 363 11.62 -2.14 -11.34
C ILE A 363 13.07 -1.83 -11.00
N ALA A 364 14.01 -2.52 -11.66
CA ALA A 364 15.44 -2.23 -11.62
C ALA A 364 15.93 -1.88 -13.02
N TYR A 365 16.51 -0.69 -13.19
CA TYR A 365 17.15 -0.23 -14.43
C TYR A 365 18.65 -0.55 -14.47
N ARG A 366 19.08 -1.51 -13.66
CA ARG A 366 20.49 -1.80 -13.40
C ARG A 366 20.88 -3.18 -13.88
N LYS A 367 22.15 -3.29 -14.24
CA LYS A 367 22.75 -4.59 -14.53
C LYS A 367 22.70 -5.49 -13.29
N THR A 368 22.30 -6.74 -13.50
CA THR A 368 22.43 -7.80 -12.50
C THR A 368 23.83 -8.41 -12.56
N TYR A 369 24.19 -9.09 -11.48
CA TYR A 369 25.39 -9.92 -11.45
C TYR A 369 25.09 -11.31 -10.89
N ARG A 370 25.98 -12.26 -11.14
CA ARG A 370 25.87 -13.61 -10.58
C ARG A 370 26.29 -13.62 -9.13
N GLY A 371 25.48 -14.21 -8.28
CA GLY A 371 25.75 -14.42 -6.87
C GLY A 371 25.54 -15.87 -6.46
N GLN A 372 25.97 -16.18 -5.26
CA GLN A 372 25.71 -17.45 -4.57
C GLN A 372 24.96 -17.12 -3.27
N TRP A 373 23.90 -17.86 -2.97
CA TRP A 373 23.21 -17.67 -1.69
C TRP A 373 24.18 -17.84 -0.52
N GLY A 374 24.18 -16.88 0.40
CA GLY A 374 25.18 -16.79 1.48
C GLY A 374 26.44 -15.99 1.12
N GLN A 375 26.68 -15.64 -0.16
CA GLN A 375 27.79 -14.82 -0.66
C GLN A 375 27.26 -13.78 -1.65
N LEU A 376 26.36 -12.90 -1.18
CA LEU A 376 25.55 -12.04 -2.04
C LEU A 376 26.20 -10.67 -2.31
N ALA A 377 27.25 -10.30 -1.59
CA ALA A 377 27.87 -8.96 -1.68
C ALA A 377 28.77 -8.78 -2.90
N ASN A 378 29.23 -9.87 -3.52
CA ASN A 378 30.18 -9.83 -4.64
C ASN A 378 29.74 -10.75 -5.78
N GLU A 379 30.18 -10.43 -6.99
CA GLU A 379 30.01 -11.30 -8.15
C GLU A 379 30.78 -12.61 -7.98
N VAL A 380 30.08 -13.73 -8.21
CA VAL A 380 30.66 -15.09 -8.14
C VAL A 380 30.51 -15.76 -9.50
N SER A 381 31.63 -16.06 -10.18
CA SER A 381 31.66 -16.57 -11.56
C SER A 381 30.85 -17.87 -11.76
N PHE A 382 30.68 -18.68 -10.72
CA PHE A 382 29.91 -19.93 -10.73
C PHE A 382 28.61 -19.82 -9.90
N GLY A 383 28.18 -18.60 -9.57
CA GLY A 383 26.95 -18.36 -8.83
C GLY A 383 25.71 -18.88 -9.56
N ASN A 384 24.69 -19.25 -8.81
CA ASN A 384 23.43 -19.78 -9.32
C ASN A 384 22.23 -18.86 -9.05
N HIS A 385 22.50 -17.63 -8.61
CA HIS A 385 21.53 -16.57 -8.39
C HIS A 385 21.83 -15.35 -9.24
N LEU A 386 20.77 -14.61 -9.57
CA LEU A 386 20.82 -13.27 -10.12
C LEU A 386 20.62 -12.28 -8.96
N ILE A 387 21.54 -11.32 -8.82
CA ILE A 387 21.47 -10.31 -7.76
C ILE A 387 21.00 -9.00 -8.35
N ILE A 388 19.91 -8.47 -7.82
CA ILE A 388 19.47 -7.09 -8.00
C ILE A 388 20.10 -6.28 -6.86
N PRO A 389 21.07 -5.40 -7.13
CA PRO A 389 21.77 -4.69 -6.05
C PRO A 389 20.89 -3.70 -5.29
N ARG A 390 19.87 -3.17 -5.94
CA ARG A 390 18.80 -2.35 -5.36
C ARG A 390 17.70 -2.13 -6.38
N TRP A 391 16.52 -1.79 -5.92
CA TRP A 391 15.39 -1.39 -6.74
C TRP A 391 15.42 0.11 -7.04
N ASP A 392 15.06 0.50 -8.27
CA ASP A 392 14.90 1.90 -8.66
C ASP A 392 13.45 2.37 -8.43
N VAL A 393 12.48 1.44 -8.48
CA VAL A 393 11.05 1.68 -8.18
C VAL A 393 10.51 0.51 -7.40
N GLY A 394 9.82 0.77 -6.30
CA GLY A 394 9.30 -0.27 -5.44
C GLY A 394 10.41 -1.03 -4.70
N THR A 395 10.06 -2.17 -4.16
CA THR A 395 10.96 -3.13 -3.48
C THR A 395 10.23 -4.46 -3.29
N THR A 396 10.86 -5.45 -2.69
CA THR A 396 10.20 -6.68 -2.22
C THR A 396 10.06 -6.67 -0.70
N GLU A 397 9.19 -7.50 -0.16
CA GLU A 397 9.02 -7.75 1.28
C GLU A 397 8.63 -9.22 1.49
N ASP A 398 8.42 -9.63 2.74
CA ASP A 398 7.90 -10.97 3.08
C ASP A 398 6.68 -11.32 2.21
N GLY A 399 6.57 -12.57 1.77
CA GLY A 399 5.50 -13.01 0.86
C GLY A 399 5.75 -12.74 -0.62
N SER A 400 6.72 -11.89 -0.98
CA SER A 400 7.20 -11.73 -2.36
C SER A 400 7.99 -12.93 -2.87
N SER A 401 8.41 -13.81 -1.97
CA SER A 401 9.14 -15.07 -2.24
C SER A 401 8.51 -15.86 -3.38
N GLY A 402 9.31 -16.26 -4.37
CA GLY A 402 8.86 -16.94 -5.58
C GLY A 402 8.33 -15.99 -6.67
N GLY A 403 8.21 -14.69 -6.41
CA GLY A 403 7.84 -13.69 -7.41
C GLY A 403 8.81 -13.74 -8.61
N PRO A 404 8.30 -13.76 -9.86
CA PRO A 404 9.14 -13.88 -11.05
C PRO A 404 9.94 -12.62 -11.30
N LEU A 405 11.23 -12.80 -11.62
CA LEU A 405 12.07 -11.77 -12.23
C LEU A 405 11.96 -11.87 -13.75
N VAL A 406 11.54 -10.79 -14.39
CA VAL A 406 11.14 -10.75 -15.80
C VAL A 406 12.03 -9.77 -16.55
N ASN A 407 12.56 -10.20 -17.72
CA ASN A 407 13.36 -9.37 -18.61
C ASN A 407 12.49 -8.48 -19.52
N LYS A 408 13.12 -7.63 -20.33
CA LYS A 408 12.44 -6.74 -21.29
C LYS A 408 11.59 -7.46 -22.34
N ASN A 409 11.89 -8.74 -22.61
CA ASN A 409 11.13 -9.58 -23.54
C ASN A 409 9.94 -10.28 -22.85
N GLN A 410 9.60 -9.89 -21.62
CA GLN A 410 8.54 -10.49 -20.81
C GLN A 410 8.78 -11.98 -20.51
N GLN A 411 10.03 -12.40 -20.40
CA GLN A 411 10.42 -13.77 -20.08
C GLN A 411 10.95 -13.83 -18.65
N ILE A 412 10.55 -14.86 -17.91
CA ILE A 412 11.06 -15.15 -16.57
C ILE A 412 12.53 -15.58 -16.70
N VAL A 413 13.40 -14.94 -15.93
CA VAL A 413 14.83 -15.23 -15.83
C VAL A 413 15.24 -15.71 -14.43
N GLY A 414 14.34 -15.67 -13.48
CA GLY A 414 14.53 -16.13 -12.10
C GLY A 414 13.27 -15.99 -11.26
N GLN A 415 13.30 -16.51 -10.04
CA GLN A 415 12.27 -16.33 -9.02
C GLN A 415 12.90 -15.86 -7.71
N LEU A 416 12.20 -15.01 -6.95
CA LEU A 416 12.74 -14.40 -5.74
C LEU A 416 13.02 -15.46 -4.66
N HIS A 417 14.31 -15.57 -4.28
CA HIS A 417 14.73 -16.31 -3.09
C HIS A 417 14.58 -15.44 -1.84
N GLY A 418 15.08 -14.20 -1.89
CA GLY A 418 15.05 -13.26 -0.79
C GLY A 418 16.17 -12.25 -0.88
N GLY A 419 16.29 -11.42 0.15
CA GLY A 419 17.30 -10.37 0.19
C GLY A 419 17.19 -9.54 1.47
N SER A 420 17.76 -8.35 1.41
CA SER A 420 17.66 -7.36 2.48
C SER A 420 16.83 -6.14 2.05
N ALA A 421 16.23 -6.17 0.87
CA ALA A 421 15.41 -5.08 0.37
C ALA A 421 14.10 -4.98 1.17
N SER A 422 13.68 -3.75 1.45
CA SER A 422 12.42 -3.42 2.10
C SER A 422 12.10 -1.95 1.88
N CYS A 423 10.90 -1.49 2.25
CA CYS A 423 10.57 -0.07 2.20
C CYS A 423 11.48 0.83 3.06
N SER A 424 12.08 0.28 4.10
CA SER A 424 13.02 1.00 4.97
C SER A 424 14.50 0.83 4.56
N ASN A 425 14.80 -0.16 3.72
CA ASN A 425 16.16 -0.50 3.33
C ASN A 425 16.19 -0.96 1.85
N ASN A 426 16.45 -0.03 0.94
CA ASN A 426 16.60 -0.36 -0.48
C ASN A 426 17.97 -0.99 -0.75
N SER A 427 18.13 -2.25 -0.30
CA SER A 427 19.32 -3.08 -0.48
C SER A 427 19.09 -4.11 -1.59
N PHE A 428 19.89 -5.16 -1.61
CA PHE A 428 19.87 -6.20 -2.65
C PHE A 428 18.76 -7.22 -2.43
N ASP A 429 18.35 -7.82 -3.58
CA ASP A 429 17.57 -9.05 -3.64
C ASP A 429 18.26 -10.09 -4.52
N ALA A 430 18.10 -11.35 -4.15
CA ALA A 430 18.65 -12.51 -4.86
C ALA A 430 17.52 -13.35 -5.46
N PHE A 431 17.67 -13.68 -6.73
CA PHE A 431 16.72 -14.52 -7.46
C PHE A 431 17.40 -15.81 -7.88
N GLY A 432 16.80 -16.95 -7.62
CA GLY A 432 17.26 -18.22 -8.20
C GLY A 432 17.32 -18.09 -9.73
N TRP A 433 18.48 -18.32 -10.33
CA TRP A 433 18.66 -18.10 -11.76
C TRP A 433 18.00 -19.21 -12.57
N PHE A 434 17.07 -18.87 -13.45
CA PHE A 434 16.32 -19.83 -14.25
C PHE A 434 17.24 -20.75 -15.07
N HIS A 435 18.35 -20.21 -15.63
CA HIS A 435 19.38 -20.99 -16.31
C HIS A 435 19.96 -22.11 -15.44
N SER A 436 20.27 -21.80 -14.17
CA SER A 436 20.81 -22.78 -13.23
C SER A 436 19.74 -23.81 -12.83
N SER A 437 18.50 -23.38 -12.69
CA SER A 437 17.35 -24.22 -12.39
C SER A 437 16.97 -25.14 -13.57
N TRP A 438 17.34 -24.76 -14.80
CA TRP A 438 17.06 -25.54 -16.01
C TRP A 438 17.64 -26.94 -15.96
N ILE A 439 18.89 -27.05 -15.56
CA ILE A 439 19.60 -28.32 -15.35
C ILE A 439 19.39 -28.82 -13.91
N GLY A 440 19.30 -27.89 -12.95
CA GLY A 440 19.12 -28.14 -11.55
C GLY A 440 20.08 -29.19 -10.99
N GLY A 441 19.56 -30.17 -10.27
CA GLY A 441 20.31 -31.33 -9.76
C GLY A 441 20.39 -32.50 -10.74
N GLY A 442 19.94 -32.37 -12.00
CA GLY A 442 20.07 -33.37 -13.05
C GLY A 442 18.99 -34.45 -13.12
N SER A 443 18.12 -34.55 -12.11
CA SER A 443 17.01 -35.53 -12.14
C SER A 443 15.66 -34.84 -12.48
N PRO A 444 14.66 -35.59 -12.97
CA PRO A 444 13.32 -35.05 -13.26
C PRO A 444 12.68 -34.29 -12.07
N MET A 445 12.97 -34.72 -10.85
CA MET A 445 12.40 -34.14 -9.64
C MET A 445 13.09 -32.85 -9.19
N ASN A 446 14.20 -32.44 -9.82
CA ASN A 446 14.99 -31.30 -9.39
C ASN A 446 15.57 -30.46 -10.54
N ARG A 447 14.92 -30.53 -11.75
CA ARG A 447 15.24 -29.68 -12.91
C ARG A 447 13.97 -29.20 -13.60
N LEU A 448 14.01 -27.98 -14.16
CA LEU A 448 12.89 -27.40 -14.90
C LEU A 448 12.76 -28.00 -16.31
N SER A 449 13.87 -28.35 -16.96
CA SER A 449 13.90 -28.84 -18.37
C SER A 449 13.01 -30.06 -18.60
N GLU A 450 12.88 -30.96 -17.63
CA GLU A 450 12.00 -32.12 -17.72
C GLU A 450 10.53 -31.77 -18.00
N TRP A 451 10.06 -30.71 -17.38
CA TRP A 451 8.65 -30.30 -17.40
C TRP A 451 8.38 -29.23 -18.46
N LEU A 452 9.36 -28.33 -18.68
CA LEU A 452 9.17 -27.19 -19.57
C LEU A 452 9.67 -27.43 -20.99
N ASP A 453 10.51 -28.47 -21.25
CA ASP A 453 10.84 -29.01 -22.56
C ASP A 453 10.70 -30.54 -22.59
N PRO A 454 9.47 -31.07 -22.37
CA PRO A 454 9.23 -32.50 -22.14
C PRO A 454 9.51 -33.37 -23.37
N GLU A 455 9.71 -32.78 -24.53
CA GLU A 455 10.10 -33.46 -25.77
C GLU A 455 11.61 -33.40 -26.03
N ASN A 456 12.36 -32.79 -25.09
CA ASN A 456 13.83 -32.64 -25.19
C ASN A 456 14.30 -32.05 -26.53
N ARG A 457 13.57 -31.00 -26.97
CA ARG A 457 13.87 -30.28 -28.21
C ARG A 457 15.06 -29.33 -28.12
N GLY A 458 15.65 -29.18 -26.94
CA GLY A 458 16.74 -28.25 -26.69
C GLY A 458 16.29 -26.79 -26.66
N ILE A 459 15.04 -26.55 -26.30
CA ILE A 459 14.48 -25.18 -26.15
C ILE A 459 15.16 -24.52 -24.96
N THR A 460 15.77 -23.34 -25.18
CA THR A 460 16.41 -22.55 -24.14
C THR A 460 15.65 -21.26 -23.80
N SER A 461 14.66 -20.91 -24.61
CA SER A 461 13.76 -19.78 -24.31
C SER A 461 12.45 -19.95 -25.07
N ILE A 462 11.38 -19.41 -24.50
CA ILE A 462 10.03 -19.45 -25.08
C ILE A 462 9.28 -18.17 -24.70
N MET A 463 8.40 -17.72 -25.59
CA MET A 463 7.49 -16.61 -25.29
C MET A 463 6.29 -17.10 -24.45
N GLY A 464 5.67 -16.17 -23.75
CA GLY A 464 4.45 -16.49 -23.00
C GLY A 464 3.28 -16.79 -23.93
N ARG A 465 2.23 -17.37 -23.34
CA ARG A 465 1.02 -17.78 -24.06
C ARG A 465 -0.24 -17.31 -23.35
N ASN A 466 -1.13 -16.66 -24.07
CA ASN A 466 -2.44 -16.28 -23.54
C ASN A 466 -3.32 -17.52 -23.38
N GLY A 467 -3.98 -17.68 -22.22
CA GLY A 467 -4.80 -18.84 -21.91
C GLY A 467 -5.99 -19.07 -22.85
N VAL A 468 -6.49 -18.01 -23.49
CA VAL A 468 -7.53 -18.14 -24.52
C VAL A 468 -7.09 -19.00 -25.71
N LEU A 469 -5.77 -19.06 -25.99
CA LEU A 469 -5.20 -19.85 -27.06
C LEU A 469 -5.08 -21.35 -26.73
N CYS A 470 -5.39 -21.74 -25.51
CA CYS A 470 -5.38 -23.12 -25.06
C CYS A 470 -6.70 -23.87 -25.42
N LYS A 471 -7.67 -23.13 -25.88
CA LYS A 471 -9.02 -23.58 -26.23
C LYS A 471 -9.32 -23.21 -27.68
N LYS A 472 -10.58 -23.40 -28.10
CA LYS A 472 -11.10 -22.82 -29.35
C LYS A 472 -11.29 -21.31 -29.11
N GLY A 473 -10.27 -20.49 -29.37
CA GLY A 473 -10.29 -19.08 -29.11
C GLY A 473 -9.43 -18.27 -30.07
N LEU A 474 -9.58 -16.95 -30.01
CA LEU A 474 -8.76 -15.96 -30.70
C LEU A 474 -8.11 -15.01 -29.70
N ALA A 475 -6.89 -14.58 -30.01
CA ALA A 475 -6.23 -13.50 -29.30
C ALA A 475 -5.57 -12.55 -30.29
N ALA A 476 -5.70 -11.25 -30.10
CA ALA A 476 -4.93 -10.26 -30.83
C ALA A 476 -3.58 -10.01 -30.12
N SER A 477 -2.53 -9.72 -30.88
CA SER A 477 -1.19 -9.39 -30.32
C SER A 477 -1.19 -8.16 -29.44
N VAL A 478 -2.21 -7.30 -29.61
CA VAL A 478 -2.45 -6.10 -28.81
C VAL A 478 -3.95 -5.94 -28.57
N THR A 479 -4.32 -5.33 -27.47
CA THR A 479 -5.74 -5.04 -27.16
C THR A 479 -6.20 -3.69 -27.70
N LYS A 480 -5.23 -2.81 -28.03
CA LYS A 480 -5.48 -1.46 -28.56
C LYS A 480 -4.52 -1.14 -29.67
N VAL A 481 -5.01 -0.53 -30.74
CA VAL A 481 -4.25 -0.06 -31.89
C VAL A 481 -4.56 1.40 -32.17
N ASN A 482 -3.50 2.19 -32.32
CA ASN A 482 -3.59 3.58 -32.73
C ASN A 482 -3.25 3.67 -34.23
N ILE A 483 -4.16 4.26 -35.01
CA ILE A 483 -3.97 4.49 -36.44
C ILE A 483 -3.92 5.99 -36.69
N CYS A 484 -2.73 6.45 -37.01
CA CYS A 484 -2.51 7.86 -37.36
C CYS A 484 -2.81 8.07 -38.85
N THR A 485 -3.95 8.68 -39.13
CA THR A 485 -4.35 8.95 -40.54
C THR A 485 -3.35 9.85 -41.26
N PRO A 486 -2.90 9.52 -42.48
CA PRO A 486 -3.42 8.47 -43.38
C PRO A 486 -2.75 7.08 -43.25
N ASN A 487 -2.03 6.82 -42.20
CA ASN A 487 -1.26 5.59 -42.07
C ASN A 487 -2.13 4.33 -41.82
N SER A 488 -1.54 3.16 -41.94
CA SER A 488 -2.13 1.86 -41.59
C SER A 488 -1.42 1.24 -40.41
N ALA A 489 -2.08 0.29 -39.79
CA ALA A 489 -1.51 -0.56 -38.73
C ALA A 489 -1.73 -2.02 -39.06
N SER A 490 -0.91 -2.90 -38.46
CA SER A 490 -1.08 -4.34 -38.54
C SER A 490 -1.14 -4.97 -37.16
N VAL A 491 -1.95 -6.00 -37.01
CA VAL A 491 -2.16 -6.74 -35.75
C VAL A 491 -2.14 -8.23 -36.06
N GLN A 492 -1.35 -8.99 -35.30
CA GLN A 492 -1.38 -10.43 -35.36
C GLN A 492 -2.61 -10.96 -34.61
N ILE A 493 -3.36 -11.85 -35.28
CA ILE A 493 -4.50 -12.56 -34.70
C ILE A 493 -4.12 -14.03 -34.57
N PHE A 494 -3.88 -14.45 -33.35
CA PHE A 494 -3.53 -15.81 -33.02
C PHE A 494 -4.79 -16.65 -32.86
N THR A 495 -4.71 -17.93 -33.28
CA THR A 495 -5.80 -18.89 -33.12
C THR A 495 -5.44 -19.95 -32.08
N GLY A 496 -6.45 -20.46 -31.38
CA GLY A 496 -6.33 -21.59 -30.48
C GLY A 496 -5.98 -22.88 -31.23
N SER A 497 -5.30 -23.78 -30.53
CA SER A 497 -4.88 -25.08 -31.10
C SER A 497 -6.00 -26.15 -31.08
N ALA A 498 -7.09 -25.91 -30.36
CA ALA A 498 -8.17 -26.90 -30.19
C ALA A 498 -9.24 -26.89 -31.30
N PHE A 499 -9.07 -26.08 -32.35
CA PHE A 499 -9.94 -26.15 -33.53
C PHE A 499 -9.63 -27.41 -34.37
N SER A 500 -10.66 -27.94 -35.03
CA SER A 500 -10.58 -29.16 -35.86
C SER A 500 -10.45 -28.86 -37.36
N ALA A 501 -10.62 -27.62 -37.80
CA ALA A 501 -10.58 -27.18 -39.19
C ALA A 501 -9.86 -25.81 -39.32
N PRO A 502 -9.39 -25.42 -40.52
CA PRO A 502 -8.84 -24.08 -40.73
C PRO A 502 -9.80 -22.97 -40.31
N ILE A 503 -9.24 -21.86 -39.84
CA ILE A 503 -9.99 -20.71 -39.32
C ILE A 503 -9.95 -19.59 -40.36
N THR A 504 -11.12 -19.06 -40.73
CA THR A 504 -11.30 -17.85 -41.55
C THR A 504 -11.69 -16.68 -40.65
N PHE A 505 -11.45 -15.44 -41.08
CA PHE A 505 -11.66 -14.25 -40.27
C PHE A 505 -12.51 -13.20 -40.97
N ASP A 506 -13.32 -12.48 -40.19
CA ASP A 506 -13.95 -11.24 -40.60
C ASP A 506 -14.10 -10.28 -39.41
N LEU A 507 -14.54 -9.03 -39.69
CA LEU A 507 -14.89 -8.05 -38.67
C LEU A 507 -16.38 -7.93 -38.56
N VAL A 508 -16.86 -7.95 -37.31
CA VAL A 508 -18.29 -7.78 -36.96
C VAL A 508 -18.48 -6.41 -36.32
N GLY A 509 -19.44 -5.64 -36.79
CA GLY A 509 -19.75 -4.31 -36.29
C GLY A 509 -19.53 -3.20 -37.35
N SER A 510 -19.50 -1.94 -36.90
CA SER A 510 -19.33 -0.80 -37.80
C SER A 510 -17.88 -0.70 -38.28
N THR A 511 -17.64 -1.00 -39.55
CA THR A 511 -16.33 -0.89 -40.22
C THR A 511 -16.31 0.27 -41.24
N ALA A 512 -17.32 1.13 -41.24
CA ALA A 512 -17.49 2.20 -42.25
C ALA A 512 -16.27 3.18 -42.32
N ALA A 513 -15.64 3.43 -41.20
CA ALA A 513 -14.50 4.33 -41.08
C ALA A 513 -13.14 3.68 -41.43
N ILE A 514 -13.08 2.34 -41.63
CA ILE A 514 -11.84 1.61 -41.85
C ILE A 514 -11.89 0.75 -43.10
N ALA A 515 -10.73 0.53 -43.73
CA ALA A 515 -10.49 -0.56 -44.66
C ALA A 515 -9.63 -1.61 -43.99
N TYR A 516 -9.89 -2.89 -44.25
CA TYR A 516 -9.14 -3.98 -43.65
C TYR A 516 -9.02 -5.20 -44.55
N PHE A 517 -8.02 -6.03 -44.28
CA PHE A 517 -7.91 -7.38 -44.84
C PHE A 517 -7.05 -8.26 -43.91
N PHE A 518 -7.24 -9.57 -43.99
CA PHE A 518 -6.44 -10.57 -43.28
C PHE A 518 -5.46 -11.25 -44.24
N ASP A 519 -4.23 -11.46 -43.79
CA ASP A 519 -3.20 -12.17 -44.51
C ASP A 519 -2.47 -13.16 -43.59
N PRO A 520 -2.56 -14.47 -43.88
CA PRO A 520 -3.42 -15.12 -44.85
C PRO A 520 -4.92 -15.03 -44.47
N VAL A 521 -5.81 -15.17 -45.46
CA VAL A 521 -7.27 -15.10 -45.21
C VAL A 521 -7.81 -16.31 -44.41
N SER A 522 -7.03 -17.37 -44.32
CA SER A 522 -7.33 -18.58 -43.52
C SER A 522 -6.03 -19.17 -42.97
N VAL A 523 -6.10 -19.68 -41.74
CA VAL A 523 -4.94 -20.31 -41.07
C VAL A 523 -5.33 -21.69 -40.49
N LEU A 524 -4.32 -22.57 -40.35
CA LEU A 524 -4.48 -23.79 -39.58
C LEU A 524 -4.59 -23.48 -38.07
N PRO A 525 -5.22 -24.37 -37.26
CA PRO A 525 -5.28 -24.23 -35.80
C PRO A 525 -3.92 -24.02 -35.18
N GLY A 526 -3.82 -23.08 -34.24
CA GLY A 526 -2.58 -22.72 -33.59
C GLY A 526 -1.69 -21.72 -34.34
N ASN A 527 -2.02 -21.37 -35.59
CA ASN A 527 -1.30 -20.38 -36.39
C ASN A 527 -1.93 -18.98 -36.28
N ALA A 528 -1.30 -17.97 -36.86
CA ALA A 528 -1.75 -16.59 -36.82
C ALA A 528 -1.99 -16.02 -38.23
N ALA A 529 -2.94 -15.09 -38.35
CA ALA A 529 -3.09 -14.19 -39.47
C ALA A 529 -2.76 -12.77 -39.08
N THR A 530 -2.34 -11.95 -40.03
CA THR A 530 -2.14 -10.51 -39.85
C THR A 530 -3.39 -9.77 -40.31
N LEU A 531 -4.01 -9.02 -39.41
CA LEU A 531 -5.06 -8.06 -39.73
C LEU A 531 -4.39 -6.72 -40.10
N PHE A 532 -4.54 -6.28 -41.32
CA PHE A 532 -4.15 -4.95 -41.79
C PHE A 532 -5.36 -4.03 -41.72
N ILE A 533 -5.18 -2.84 -41.13
CA ILE A 533 -6.25 -1.86 -40.91
C ILE A 533 -5.74 -0.49 -41.33
N SER A 534 -6.55 0.25 -42.11
CA SER A 534 -6.30 1.65 -42.47
C SER A 534 -7.56 2.47 -42.29
N SER A 535 -7.40 3.76 -41.98
CA SER A 535 -8.52 4.69 -41.91
C SER A 535 -8.94 5.14 -43.31
N LYS A 536 -10.24 5.11 -43.58
CA LYS A 536 -10.82 5.66 -44.83
C LYS A 536 -10.97 7.17 -44.83
N GLN A 537 -10.94 7.81 -43.67
CA GLN A 537 -11.18 9.24 -43.50
C GLN A 537 -10.18 9.81 -42.47
N VAL A 538 -9.81 11.08 -42.66
CA VAL A 538 -9.10 11.85 -41.65
C VAL A 538 -10.10 12.25 -40.56
N VAL A 539 -10.09 11.53 -39.44
CA VAL A 539 -10.97 11.81 -38.29
C VAL A 539 -10.14 12.28 -37.10
N GLY A 540 -10.72 13.15 -36.30
CA GLY A 540 -10.17 13.45 -34.96
C GLY A 540 -10.22 12.21 -34.06
N ALA A 541 -9.62 12.27 -32.86
CA ALA A 541 -9.55 11.17 -31.93
C ALA A 541 -10.91 10.48 -31.75
N THR A 542 -11.07 9.31 -32.36
CA THR A 542 -12.29 8.48 -32.28
C THR A 542 -11.94 7.11 -31.82
N GLU A 543 -12.52 6.70 -30.71
CA GLU A 543 -12.35 5.35 -30.16
C GLU A 543 -13.46 4.44 -30.69
N ASN A 544 -13.06 3.33 -31.33
CA ASN A 544 -13.99 2.33 -31.84
C ASN A 544 -13.59 0.96 -31.30
N LYS A 545 -14.56 0.16 -30.90
CA LYS A 545 -14.36 -1.25 -30.62
C LYS A 545 -14.76 -2.06 -31.86
N ILE A 546 -13.84 -2.85 -32.36
CA ILE A 546 -14.14 -3.83 -33.41
C ILE A 546 -14.10 -5.23 -32.84
N LYS A 547 -14.96 -6.09 -33.33
CA LYS A 547 -15.03 -7.47 -32.95
C LYS A 547 -14.55 -8.33 -34.12
N ILE A 548 -13.48 -9.08 -33.90
CA ILE A 548 -12.90 -10.01 -34.86
C ILE A 548 -13.59 -11.35 -34.66
N ARG A 549 -14.18 -11.88 -35.73
CA ARG A 549 -14.81 -13.20 -35.73
C ARG A 549 -13.89 -14.18 -36.44
N GLY A 550 -13.68 -15.36 -35.83
CA GLY A 550 -13.03 -16.52 -36.44
C GLY A 550 -14.04 -17.66 -36.60
N ILE A 551 -14.08 -18.27 -37.75
CA ILE A 551 -14.99 -19.36 -38.09
C ILE A 551 -14.14 -20.57 -38.48
N SER A 552 -14.38 -21.71 -37.84
CA SER A 552 -13.74 -23.00 -38.10
C SER A 552 -14.76 -24.12 -38.11
N GLY A 553 -15.22 -24.59 -39.28
CA GLY A 553 -16.37 -25.48 -39.36
C GLY A 553 -17.64 -24.90 -38.75
N GLU A 554 -18.18 -25.54 -37.72
CA GLU A 554 -19.34 -25.07 -36.99
C GLU A 554 -18.96 -24.12 -35.82
N ASP A 555 -17.69 -24.03 -35.47
CA ASP A 555 -17.22 -23.20 -34.37
C ASP A 555 -17.11 -21.73 -34.78
N THR A 556 -17.63 -20.85 -33.96
CA THR A 556 -17.50 -19.40 -34.13
C THR A 556 -17.00 -18.81 -32.84
N VAL A 557 -15.89 -18.10 -32.93
CA VAL A 557 -15.23 -17.44 -31.78
C VAL A 557 -14.95 -15.98 -32.07
N PHE A 558 -14.74 -15.18 -31.03
CA PHE A 558 -14.55 -13.75 -31.14
C PHE A 558 -13.39 -13.26 -30.27
N THR A 559 -12.74 -12.20 -30.75
CA THR A 559 -11.88 -11.35 -29.92
C THR A 559 -12.18 -9.89 -30.20
N GLU A 560 -11.89 -8.99 -29.24
CA GLU A 560 -12.13 -7.57 -29.38
C GLU A 560 -10.81 -6.81 -29.52
N LEU A 561 -10.83 -5.78 -30.35
CA LEU A 561 -9.72 -4.85 -30.55
C LEU A 561 -10.24 -3.42 -30.48
N GLN A 562 -9.61 -2.62 -29.62
CA GLN A 562 -9.88 -1.20 -29.51
C GLN A 562 -9.07 -0.44 -30.55
N LEU A 563 -9.73 0.29 -31.40
CA LEU A 563 -9.10 1.14 -32.40
C LEU A 563 -9.20 2.59 -31.98
N LEU A 564 -8.09 3.28 -31.90
CA LEU A 564 -8.03 4.72 -31.81
C LEU A 564 -7.62 5.26 -33.19
N LEU A 565 -8.56 5.81 -33.92
CA LEU A 565 -8.28 6.56 -35.14
C LEU A 565 -7.93 7.97 -34.72
N ASN A 566 -6.75 8.44 -35.09
CA ASN A 566 -6.27 9.75 -34.68
C ASN A 566 -5.54 10.47 -35.83
N LYS A 567 -5.26 11.73 -35.67
CA LYS A 567 -4.41 12.57 -36.53
C LYS A 567 -3.42 13.33 -35.66
N THR A 568 -2.42 13.95 -36.24
CA THR A 568 -1.60 14.93 -35.53
C THR A 568 -2.49 15.99 -34.89
N PRO A 569 -2.18 16.44 -33.66
CA PRO A 569 -3.02 17.42 -32.97
C PRO A 569 -3.20 18.69 -33.77
N ASP A 570 -4.36 19.27 -33.67
CA ASP A 570 -4.63 20.60 -34.20
C ASP A 570 -3.77 21.65 -33.49
N LYS A 571 -3.63 22.84 -34.13
CA LYS A 571 -2.92 23.97 -33.54
C LYS A 571 -3.58 24.40 -32.24
N VAL A 572 -2.78 24.58 -31.19
CA VAL A 572 -3.25 24.99 -29.86
C VAL A 572 -3.81 26.41 -29.92
N VAL A 573 -4.97 26.66 -29.33
CA VAL A 573 -5.59 27.99 -29.22
C VAL A 573 -5.43 28.47 -27.77
N VAL A 574 -4.63 29.53 -27.59
CA VAL A 574 -4.42 30.18 -26.29
C VAL A 574 -5.66 31.01 -25.93
N LYS A 575 -6.12 30.86 -24.69
CA LYS A 575 -7.26 31.62 -24.14
C LYS A 575 -6.81 32.97 -23.60
N ASN A 576 -5.83 32.92 -22.71
CA ASN A 576 -5.33 34.11 -21.99
C ASN A 576 -3.93 33.86 -21.45
N VAL A 577 -3.19 34.96 -21.25
CA VAL A 577 -2.03 35.03 -20.38
C VAL A 577 -2.43 35.96 -19.26
N GLY A 578 -2.78 35.38 -18.10
CA GLY A 578 -3.19 36.12 -16.91
C GLY A 578 -1.98 36.86 -16.33
N SER A 579 -2.09 38.16 -16.15
CA SER A 579 -1.08 39.01 -15.51
C SER A 579 -1.50 39.34 -14.09
N ASP A 580 -1.84 38.33 -13.26
CA ASP A 580 -2.22 38.60 -11.88
C ASP A 580 -0.97 38.90 -11.03
N GLN A 581 -0.70 40.20 -10.98
CA GLN A 581 0.11 40.89 -9.93
C GLN A 581 1.48 40.28 -9.56
N GLY A 582 2.16 39.55 -10.46
CA GLY A 582 3.46 38.98 -10.17
C GLY A 582 4.25 38.59 -11.41
N VAL A 583 5.46 38.09 -11.19
CA VAL A 583 6.34 37.52 -12.23
C VAL A 583 6.09 36.03 -12.47
N GLU A 584 4.93 35.52 -12.04
CA GLU A 584 4.49 34.15 -12.28
C GLU A 584 3.12 34.13 -13.01
N PRO A 585 3.03 34.63 -14.26
CA PRO A 585 1.78 34.66 -15.00
C PRO A 585 1.33 33.23 -15.35
N THR A 586 0.02 33.04 -15.43
CA THR A 586 -0.57 31.77 -15.87
C THR A 586 -0.93 31.86 -17.36
N LEU A 587 -0.30 31.05 -18.20
CA LEU A 587 -0.66 30.83 -19.60
C LEU A 587 -1.72 29.73 -19.65
N SER A 588 -2.88 30.00 -20.28
CA SER A 588 -3.99 29.05 -20.45
C SER A 588 -4.45 28.93 -21.89
N TRP A 589 -4.90 27.73 -22.26
CA TRP A 589 -5.36 27.40 -23.61
C TRP A 589 -6.56 26.46 -23.60
N PHE A 590 -7.18 26.26 -24.78
CA PHE A 590 -8.24 25.28 -24.91
C PHE A 590 -7.67 23.88 -24.95
N ASN A 591 -8.28 22.99 -24.16
CA ASN A 591 -7.87 21.59 -24.14
C ASN A 591 -8.18 20.91 -25.48
N LEU A 592 -7.23 20.16 -26.02
CA LEU A 592 -7.39 19.33 -27.20
C LEU A 592 -7.63 17.88 -26.75
N ALA A 593 -8.58 17.19 -27.33
CA ALA A 593 -8.85 15.79 -27.04
C ALA A 593 -7.76 14.89 -27.64
N GLY A 594 -7.43 13.78 -26.92
CA GLY A 594 -6.53 12.75 -27.44
C GLY A 594 -5.08 13.15 -27.55
N ILE A 595 -4.62 14.09 -26.74
CA ILE A 595 -3.20 14.48 -26.64
C ILE A 595 -2.50 13.83 -25.45
N PHE A 596 -1.16 13.71 -25.53
CA PHE A 596 -0.33 13.32 -24.42
C PHE A 596 0.06 14.49 -23.54
N ASP A 597 0.53 15.56 -24.19
CA ASP A 597 1.03 16.74 -23.52
C ASP A 597 1.08 17.96 -24.44
N TYR A 598 1.35 19.10 -23.83
CA TYR A 598 1.69 20.35 -24.48
C TYR A 598 3.16 20.68 -24.23
N GLN A 599 3.88 21.04 -25.27
CA GLN A 599 5.22 21.61 -25.19
C GLN A 599 5.10 23.14 -25.22
N VAL A 600 5.59 23.78 -24.15
CA VAL A 600 5.58 25.24 -23.97
C VAL A 600 7.00 25.75 -23.84
N ASP A 601 7.42 26.62 -24.75
CA ASP A 601 8.72 27.30 -24.69
C ASP A 601 8.47 28.79 -24.36
N ILE A 602 9.26 29.29 -23.39
CA ILE A 602 9.29 30.74 -23.03
C ILE A 602 10.68 31.28 -23.33
N ALA A 603 10.75 32.43 -23.94
CA ALA A 603 11.98 33.09 -24.35
C ALA A 603 11.96 34.60 -24.06
N SER A 604 13.13 35.19 -23.93
CA SER A 604 13.30 36.63 -23.80
C SER A 604 13.30 37.36 -25.17
N ASP A 605 13.37 36.60 -26.26
CA ASP A 605 13.39 37.14 -27.63
C ASP A 605 12.39 36.44 -28.53
N SER A 606 11.90 37.13 -29.56
CA SER A 606 10.88 36.67 -30.52
C SER A 606 11.36 35.54 -31.46
N LEU A 607 12.65 35.30 -31.56
CA LEU A 607 13.27 34.25 -32.37
C LEU A 607 13.48 32.96 -31.59
N PHE A 608 13.20 32.98 -30.29
CA PHE A 608 13.44 31.84 -29.36
C PHE A 608 14.88 31.38 -29.37
N SER A 609 15.83 32.32 -29.46
CA SER A 609 17.26 32.03 -29.36
C SER A 609 17.73 31.98 -27.92
N GLN A 610 17.05 32.67 -27.00
CA GLN A 610 17.34 32.72 -25.57
C GLN A 610 16.14 32.22 -24.76
N PHE A 611 16.16 30.92 -24.43
CA PHE A 611 15.10 30.32 -23.65
C PHE A 611 15.20 30.65 -22.18
N ILE A 612 14.08 30.99 -21.58
CA ILE A 612 13.90 31.08 -20.13
C ILE A 612 13.52 29.69 -19.61
N SER A 613 12.55 29.03 -20.26
CA SER A 613 12.14 27.69 -19.90
C SER A 613 11.58 26.91 -21.10
N ARG A 614 11.72 25.57 -21.01
CA ARG A 614 11.09 24.60 -21.92
C ARG A 614 10.34 23.60 -21.08
N LEU A 615 9.03 23.66 -21.12
CA LEU A 615 8.16 22.92 -20.23
C LEU A 615 7.26 21.98 -21.00
N VAL A 616 6.92 20.87 -20.36
CA VAL A 616 5.94 19.90 -20.86
C VAL A 616 4.88 19.73 -19.78
N THR A 617 3.60 19.85 -20.16
CA THR A 617 2.47 19.69 -19.25
C THR A 617 1.32 18.97 -19.91
N ILE A 618 0.55 18.23 -19.11
CA ILE A 618 -0.72 17.60 -19.52
C ILE A 618 -1.91 18.56 -19.31
N ASP A 619 -1.73 19.57 -18.48
CA ASP A 619 -2.78 20.54 -18.15
C ASP A 619 -2.98 21.55 -19.25
N SER A 620 -4.16 22.15 -19.32
CA SER A 620 -4.50 23.24 -20.24
C SER A 620 -4.15 24.64 -19.70
N GLN A 621 -3.30 24.68 -18.68
CA GLN A 621 -2.75 25.89 -18.10
C GLN A 621 -1.36 25.63 -17.50
N LEU A 622 -0.55 26.66 -17.42
CA LEU A 622 0.82 26.60 -16.91
C LEU A 622 1.18 27.90 -16.20
N VAL A 623 1.66 27.80 -14.97
CA VAL A 623 2.28 28.93 -14.24
C VAL A 623 3.73 29.04 -14.72
N ILE A 624 4.09 30.20 -15.27
CA ILE A 624 5.45 30.47 -15.77
C ILE A 624 6.27 31.06 -14.64
N LYS A 625 7.42 30.45 -14.30
CA LYS A 625 8.32 30.85 -13.23
C LYS A 625 9.66 31.34 -13.77
N GLY A 626 10.42 32.06 -12.94
CA GLY A 626 11.78 32.50 -13.27
C GLY A 626 11.82 33.72 -14.19
N LEU A 627 10.80 34.58 -14.14
CA LEU A 627 10.73 35.80 -14.91
C LEU A 627 11.17 37.01 -14.08
N ASP A 628 11.77 37.98 -14.77
CA ASP A 628 12.08 39.30 -14.20
C ASP A 628 10.90 40.25 -14.32
N PHE A 629 10.82 41.23 -13.47
CA PHE A 629 9.84 42.33 -13.59
C PHE A 629 10.17 43.27 -14.76
N ASP A 630 9.15 43.94 -15.24
CA ASP A 630 9.26 44.99 -16.32
C ASP A 630 9.95 44.46 -17.59
N LYS A 631 9.61 43.26 -18.00
CA LYS A 631 10.17 42.62 -19.18
C LYS A 631 9.08 42.11 -20.10
N THR A 632 9.37 42.05 -21.40
CA THR A 632 8.56 41.39 -22.41
C THR A 632 9.11 39.99 -22.62
N TYR A 633 8.23 39.02 -22.57
CA TYR A 633 8.56 37.61 -22.85
C TYR A 633 7.71 37.08 -23.99
N PHE A 634 8.23 36.11 -24.69
CA PHE A 634 7.59 35.41 -25.80
C PHE A 634 7.34 33.97 -25.44
N TYR A 635 6.19 33.46 -25.85
CA TYR A 635 5.88 32.05 -25.69
C TYR A 635 5.52 31.43 -27.03
N ARG A 636 5.78 30.13 -27.16
CA ARG A 636 5.23 29.26 -28.18
C ARG A 636 4.77 27.97 -27.59
N ILE A 637 3.63 27.46 -28.11
CA ILE A 637 3.02 26.24 -27.60
C ILE A 637 2.58 25.35 -28.76
N ARG A 638 2.74 24.03 -28.59
CA ARG A 638 2.18 22.99 -29.47
C ARG A 638 1.76 21.77 -28.66
N ALA A 639 0.81 21.00 -29.18
CA ALA A 639 0.35 19.75 -28.59
C ALA A 639 1.05 18.54 -29.23
N ARG A 640 1.11 17.41 -28.47
CA ARG A 640 1.65 16.13 -28.95
C ARG A 640 0.69 15.00 -28.62
N ASN A 641 0.60 14.04 -29.50
CA ASN A 641 -0.06 12.74 -29.28
C ASN A 641 0.77 11.63 -29.91
N GLU A 642 0.25 10.41 -29.95
CA GLU A 642 0.91 9.26 -30.58
C GLU A 642 1.17 9.45 -32.09
N CYS A 643 0.42 10.34 -32.77
CA CYS A 643 0.57 10.64 -34.19
C CYS A 643 1.60 11.75 -34.47
N GLY A 644 2.19 12.30 -33.44
CA GLY A 644 3.18 13.38 -33.56
C GLY A 644 2.78 14.65 -32.84
N GLN A 645 3.27 15.75 -33.34
CA GLN A 645 3.06 17.09 -32.78
C GLN A 645 2.26 17.98 -33.73
N SER A 646 1.58 18.98 -33.20
CA SER A 646 0.92 19.98 -33.99
C SER A 646 1.86 20.54 -35.08
N PRO A 647 1.42 20.69 -36.35
CA PRO A 647 2.30 21.11 -37.43
C PRO A 647 2.91 22.49 -37.16
N ASP A 648 2.16 23.36 -36.52
CA ASP A 648 2.55 24.73 -36.20
C ASP A 648 2.56 25.02 -34.71
N TYR A 649 3.48 25.88 -34.28
CA TYR A 649 3.40 26.51 -32.99
C TYR A 649 2.34 27.62 -32.96
N THR A 650 1.70 27.78 -31.80
CA THR A 650 1.00 29.03 -31.47
C THR A 650 1.99 29.96 -30.76
N PHE A 651 2.17 31.16 -31.26
CA PHE A 651 3.06 32.18 -30.73
C PHE A 651 2.28 33.29 -30.04
N GLY A 652 2.89 33.88 -29.01
CA GLY A 652 2.40 35.09 -28.38
C GLY A 652 3.46 35.76 -27.52
N ARG A 653 3.10 36.86 -26.91
CA ARG A 653 3.94 37.60 -25.98
C ARG A 653 3.11 38.10 -24.81
N PHE A 654 3.78 38.33 -23.70
CA PHE A 654 3.20 38.97 -22.52
C PHE A 654 4.25 39.87 -21.85
N PHE A 655 3.79 40.71 -20.95
CA PHE A 655 4.61 41.68 -20.25
C PHE A 655 4.47 41.44 -18.75
N THR A 656 5.59 41.40 -18.04
CA THR A 656 5.60 41.29 -16.57
C THR A 656 5.43 42.65 -15.92
N PRO A 657 4.68 42.78 -14.83
CA PRO A 657 4.43 44.05 -14.17
C PRO A 657 5.69 44.67 -13.59
N LEU A 658 5.59 45.91 -13.15
CA LEU A 658 6.64 46.63 -12.42
C LEU A 658 6.92 45.89 -11.09
N ASP A 659 8.22 45.85 -10.68
CA ASP A 659 8.60 45.29 -9.37
C ASP A 659 8.21 46.31 -8.26
N LEU A 660 7.05 46.17 -7.73
CA LEU A 660 6.59 46.84 -6.52
C LEU A 660 6.77 45.97 -5.25
N GLY A 661 7.61 44.93 -5.31
CA GLY A 661 7.88 44.02 -4.21
C GLY A 661 8.52 44.71 -3.01
N LEU A 662 8.13 44.26 -1.81
CA LEU A 662 8.78 44.66 -0.56
C LEU A 662 9.23 43.38 0.13
N GLN A 663 10.50 43.30 0.48
CA GLN A 663 11.04 42.12 1.17
C GLN A 663 11.86 42.58 2.41
N ILE A 664 11.56 41.96 3.53
CA ILE A 664 12.40 42.08 4.73
C ILE A 664 13.48 41.00 4.64
N VAL A 665 14.75 41.48 4.75
CA VAL A 665 15.94 40.61 4.74
C VAL A 665 16.77 40.94 5.98
N ASP A 666 17.73 40.08 6.33
CA ASP A 666 18.64 40.22 7.45
C ASP A 666 17.94 40.47 8.80
N LEU A 667 16.72 39.92 8.97
CA LEU A 667 15.94 40.04 10.18
C LEU A 667 16.45 39.09 11.26
N ASN A 668 16.88 39.67 12.41
CA ASN A 668 17.01 38.89 13.63
C ASN A 668 15.64 38.79 14.32
N ASN A 669 14.92 37.70 14.04
CA ASN A 669 13.54 37.47 14.49
C ASN A 669 13.40 37.10 15.98
N VAL A 670 14.50 36.82 16.66
CA VAL A 670 14.58 36.64 18.12
C VAL A 670 15.56 37.63 18.69
N LEU A 671 15.11 38.44 19.61
CA LEU A 671 15.90 39.48 20.30
C LEU A 671 16.02 39.14 21.77
N CYS A 672 17.25 39.11 22.24
CA CYS A 672 17.56 38.97 23.66
C CYS A 672 17.68 40.34 24.31
N ILE A 673 17.07 40.55 25.44
CA ILE A 673 17.19 41.81 26.20
C ILE A 673 18.56 41.85 26.90
N PRO A 674 19.42 42.87 26.68
CA PRO A 674 19.29 44.07 25.82
C PRO A 674 19.91 43.80 24.44
N SER A 675 19.19 44.00 23.36
CA SER A 675 19.79 44.03 22.01
C SER A 675 18.93 44.84 21.02
N ASP A 676 19.54 45.32 19.94
CA ASP A 676 18.88 46.13 18.92
C ASP A 676 18.24 45.23 17.85
N LEU A 677 17.05 45.61 17.39
CA LEU A 677 16.45 45.01 16.20
C LEU A 677 17.22 45.45 14.96
N LYS A 678 17.69 44.51 14.17
CA LYS A 678 18.31 44.72 12.86
C LYS A 678 17.47 44.03 11.80
N ALA A 679 17.10 44.75 10.75
CA ALA A 679 16.44 44.23 9.56
C ALA A 679 16.82 45.16 8.39
N ALA A 680 16.72 44.64 7.16
CA ALA A 680 16.81 45.45 5.97
C ALA A 680 15.54 45.32 5.14
N LEU A 681 14.99 46.43 4.66
CA LEU A 681 13.88 46.50 3.75
C LEU A 681 14.42 46.63 2.33
N LYS A 682 14.20 45.59 1.51
CA LYS A 682 14.46 45.64 0.08
C LYS A 682 13.18 46.11 -0.64
N ILE A 683 13.33 47.16 -1.44
CA ILE A 683 12.24 47.83 -2.15
C ILE A 683 12.41 47.59 -3.64
N GLY A 684 11.38 47.09 -4.29
CA GLY A 684 11.38 46.82 -5.71
C GLY A 684 11.73 48.07 -6.58
N SER A 685 12.30 47.79 -7.73
CA SER A 685 12.77 48.81 -8.66
C SER A 685 11.66 49.62 -9.35
N GLY A 686 10.42 49.13 -9.28
CA GLY A 686 9.26 49.81 -9.91
C GLY A 686 8.70 51.01 -9.16
N PHE A 687 9.16 51.28 -7.94
CA PHE A 687 8.80 52.50 -7.20
C PHE A 687 9.51 53.74 -7.73
N ILE A 688 8.79 54.86 -7.85
CA ILE A 688 9.35 56.20 -8.18
C ILE A 688 10.04 56.73 -6.93
N ARG A 689 11.33 57.10 -7.09
CA ARG A 689 12.13 57.62 -5.98
C ARG A 689 12.04 59.16 -5.86
N PRO A 690 12.11 59.72 -4.64
CA PRO A 690 12.24 59.06 -3.30
C PRO A 690 10.89 58.42 -2.85
N VAL A 691 10.96 57.30 -2.13
CA VAL A 691 9.79 56.71 -1.50
C VAL A 691 9.61 57.14 -0.06
N LYS A 692 8.37 57.28 0.37
CA LYS A 692 8.01 57.54 1.78
C LYS A 692 7.79 56.22 2.51
N ILE A 693 8.38 56.03 3.66
CA ILE A 693 8.25 54.85 4.50
C ILE A 693 7.59 55.24 5.82
N THR A 694 6.52 54.54 6.16
CA THR A 694 5.86 54.66 7.44
C THR A 694 5.72 53.27 8.08
N TYR A 695 5.59 53.22 9.43
CA TYR A 695 5.47 51.96 10.12
C TYR A 695 4.47 52.02 11.27
N THR A 696 3.95 50.86 11.69
CA THR A 696 3.18 50.65 12.89
C THR A 696 3.63 49.37 13.58
N ILE A 697 3.58 49.34 14.92
CA ILE A 697 3.99 48.20 15.77
C ILE A 697 2.80 47.75 16.62
N SER A 698 2.60 46.48 16.70
CA SER A 698 1.57 45.85 17.51
C SER A 698 2.14 44.67 18.33
N PRO A 699 1.98 44.62 19.63
CA PRO A 699 1.40 45.68 20.50
C PRO A 699 2.17 47.02 20.46
N PRO A 700 1.51 48.16 20.69
CA PRO A 700 2.15 49.48 20.62
C PRO A 700 3.29 49.64 21.64
N VAL A 701 4.40 50.16 21.16
CA VAL A 701 5.57 50.46 22.00
C VAL A 701 5.93 51.95 21.85
N PRO A 702 5.48 52.80 22.79
CA PRO A 702 5.59 54.26 22.63
C PRO A 702 7.03 54.79 22.52
N THR A 703 8.01 54.05 23.03
CA THR A 703 9.43 54.42 23.07
C THR A 703 10.22 53.95 21.86
N TRP A 704 9.64 53.18 21.00
CA TRP A 704 10.31 52.61 19.83
C TRP A 704 10.24 53.59 18.64
N LYS A 705 11.38 54.01 18.15
CA LYS A 705 11.47 54.79 16.93
C LYS A 705 12.28 54.01 15.91
N PHE A 706 11.62 53.61 14.81
CA PHE A 706 12.32 53.20 13.62
C PHE A 706 12.90 54.44 12.94
N ILE A 707 14.14 54.34 12.45
CA ILE A 707 14.67 55.31 11.55
C ILE A 707 14.09 55.04 10.17
N ALA A 708 12.98 55.69 9.84
CA ALA A 708 12.33 55.66 8.53
C ALA A 708 12.24 57.11 8.02
N GLY A 709 12.50 57.30 6.73
CA GLY A 709 12.45 58.58 6.07
C GLY A 709 12.37 58.42 4.57
N ASP A 710 12.46 59.48 3.81
CA ASP A 710 12.49 59.46 2.36
C ASP A 710 13.77 58.72 1.90
N ALA A 711 13.56 57.67 1.07
CA ALA A 711 14.64 56.80 0.66
C ALA A 711 14.84 56.80 -0.86
N VAL A 712 16.07 56.92 -1.27
CA VAL A 712 16.53 56.84 -2.66
C VAL A 712 17.08 55.42 -2.97
N ALA A 713 17.64 54.75 -1.96
CA ALA A 713 18.23 53.41 -2.12
C ALA A 713 17.18 52.28 -2.22
N ASN A 714 17.53 51.21 -2.91
CA ASN A 714 16.68 50.02 -3.03
C ASN A 714 16.73 49.11 -1.78
N VAL A 715 17.72 49.29 -0.92
CA VAL A 715 17.87 48.55 0.34
C VAL A 715 18.04 49.57 1.46
N ILE A 716 17.18 49.47 2.47
CA ILE A 716 17.14 50.38 3.60
C ILE A 716 17.34 49.60 4.88
N ASN A 717 18.37 49.92 5.61
CA ASN A 717 18.64 49.34 6.92
C ASN A 717 17.66 49.91 7.95
N LEU A 718 16.83 49.06 8.48
CA LEU A 718 15.91 49.35 9.57
C LEU A 718 16.63 49.12 10.90
N LYS A 719 16.77 50.14 11.69
CA LYS A 719 17.31 50.02 13.06
C LYS A 719 16.28 50.54 14.04
N ALA A 720 16.03 49.76 15.06
CA ALA A 720 15.25 50.22 16.19
C ALA A 720 16.05 49.97 17.46
N SER A 721 16.43 51.08 18.12
CA SER A 721 17.00 51.03 19.47
C SER A 721 15.91 51.37 20.48
N ALA A 722 15.68 50.48 21.43
CA ALA A 722 14.79 50.73 22.54
C ALA A 722 15.60 50.84 23.82
N LEU A 723 15.16 51.70 24.72
CA LEU A 723 15.44 51.56 26.13
C LEU A 723 14.68 50.31 26.59
N LEU A 724 15.35 49.15 26.46
CA LEU A 724 14.73 47.81 26.52
C LEU A 724 14.27 47.39 27.92
N ASP A 725 14.60 48.16 28.93
CA ASP A 725 14.23 47.88 30.33
C ASP A 725 12.72 47.96 30.62
N SER A 726 11.94 48.51 29.70
CA SER A 726 10.48 48.62 29.82
C SER A 726 9.66 47.69 28.96
N LEU A 727 10.29 46.86 28.12
CA LEU A 727 9.58 45.95 27.20
C LEU A 727 9.35 44.59 27.86
N LYS A 728 8.14 44.08 27.67
CA LYS A 728 7.76 42.72 28.10
C LYS A 728 8.19 41.69 27.04
N SER A 729 8.69 40.56 27.48
CA SER A 729 8.87 39.38 26.59
C SER A 729 7.56 39.04 25.86
N GLY A 730 7.64 38.83 24.56
CA GLY A 730 6.47 38.55 23.74
C GLY A 730 6.73 38.68 22.24
N SER A 731 5.68 38.43 21.45
CA SER A 731 5.71 38.53 20.00
C SER A 731 5.20 39.92 19.57
N TYR A 732 5.94 40.56 18.69
CA TYR A 732 5.65 41.86 18.11
C TYR A 732 5.54 41.76 16.58
N ASN A 733 4.57 42.48 16.02
CA ASN A 733 4.38 42.62 14.57
C ASN A 733 4.72 44.06 14.14
N VAL A 734 5.53 44.22 13.13
CA VAL A 734 5.85 45.51 12.52
C VAL A 734 5.27 45.55 11.11
N LYS A 735 4.33 46.45 10.90
CA LYS A 735 3.78 46.77 9.57
C LYS A 735 4.50 47.97 9.00
N ILE A 736 5.03 47.83 7.78
CA ILE A 736 5.71 48.90 7.04
C ILE A 736 4.90 49.20 5.79
N VAL A 737 4.69 50.47 5.51
CA VAL A 737 4.06 50.96 4.28
C VAL A 737 5.10 51.81 3.53
N VAL A 738 5.35 51.44 2.27
CA VAL A 738 6.18 52.15 1.33
C VAL A 738 5.29 52.76 0.26
N SER A 739 5.43 54.07 0.05
CA SER A 739 4.64 54.79 -0.97
C SER A 739 5.47 55.75 -1.80
N ASP A 740 5.11 55.92 -3.04
CA ASP A 740 5.55 56.96 -3.97
C ASP A 740 4.36 57.81 -4.45
N LEU A 741 4.53 58.62 -5.50
CA LEU A 741 3.49 59.49 -6.02
C LEU A 741 2.31 58.73 -6.68
N LYS A 742 2.53 57.44 -7.03
CA LYS A 742 1.54 56.61 -7.76
C LYS A 742 1.20 55.30 -7.06
N ASN A 743 2.14 54.73 -6.32
CA ASN A 743 2.07 53.38 -5.78
C ASN A 743 2.18 53.42 -4.25
N SER A 744 1.47 52.47 -3.63
CA SER A 744 1.63 52.21 -2.20
C SER A 744 1.55 50.68 -1.97
N LYS A 745 2.50 50.14 -1.24
CA LYS A 745 2.55 48.73 -0.84
C LYS A 745 2.92 48.61 0.62
N GLU A 746 2.48 47.55 1.23
CA GLU A 746 2.79 47.24 2.60
C GLU A 746 3.40 45.84 2.76
N THR A 747 4.21 45.70 3.78
CA THR A 747 4.79 44.44 4.23
C THR A 747 4.78 44.39 5.72
N ASN A 748 4.89 43.23 6.30
CA ASN A 748 5.00 43.06 7.75
C ASN A 748 6.04 41.98 8.11
N PHE A 749 6.53 42.06 9.32
CA PHE A 749 7.36 41.01 9.90
C PHE A 749 7.09 40.88 11.38
N ASN A 750 7.38 39.71 11.94
CA ASN A 750 7.28 39.42 13.35
C ASN A 750 8.65 39.22 13.95
N PHE A 751 8.82 39.63 15.17
CA PHE A 751 9.98 39.27 15.99
C PHE A 751 9.55 38.91 17.40
N GLN A 752 10.33 38.11 18.07
CA GLN A 752 10.14 37.75 19.46
C GLN A 752 11.15 38.42 20.35
N LEU A 753 10.69 39.06 21.41
CA LEU A 753 11.54 39.59 22.46
C LEU A 753 11.59 38.57 23.60
N LYS A 754 12.78 38.01 23.85
CA LYS A 754 13.01 36.99 24.88
C LYS A 754 13.93 37.53 25.95
N GLY A 755 13.67 37.19 27.20
CA GLY A 755 14.62 37.33 28.31
C GLY A 755 15.41 36.03 28.54
N LEU A 756 16.28 36.02 29.52
CA LEU A 756 16.90 34.80 30.01
C LEU A 756 15.81 33.86 30.58
N PRO A 757 15.97 32.56 30.42
CA PRO A 757 15.02 31.60 31.00
C PRO A 757 15.07 31.65 32.54
N THR A 758 13.96 31.34 33.17
CA THR A 758 13.95 31.35 34.65
C THR A 758 14.72 30.15 35.21
N LYS A 759 15.36 30.34 36.38
CA LYS A 759 16.14 29.30 37.05
C LYS A 759 15.26 28.10 37.42
N PRO A 760 15.63 26.87 37.05
CA PRO A 760 14.90 25.66 37.45
C PRO A 760 15.14 25.34 38.94
N SER A 761 14.10 24.90 39.63
CA SER A 761 14.21 24.33 40.98
C SER A 761 14.17 22.83 40.90
N LEU A 762 15.15 22.14 41.48
CA LEU A 762 15.21 20.69 41.50
C LEU A 762 14.12 20.13 42.45
N LEU A 763 13.40 19.08 42.02
CA LEU A 763 12.28 18.51 42.77
C LEU A 763 12.62 17.19 43.44
N SER A 764 13.18 16.26 42.68
CA SER A 764 13.57 14.93 43.18
C SER A 764 14.77 14.40 42.39
N PRO A 765 15.76 13.76 43.02
CA PRO A 765 15.84 13.48 44.47
C PRO A 765 16.05 14.76 45.33
N ASP A 766 15.66 14.68 46.59
CA ASP A 766 15.99 15.74 47.56
C ASP A 766 17.50 15.80 47.84
N ASP A 767 17.96 16.94 48.40
CA ASP A 767 19.36 17.09 48.67
C ASP A 767 19.83 16.11 49.76
N ASN A 768 20.88 15.34 49.45
CA ASN A 768 21.43 14.25 50.24
C ASN A 768 20.49 13.02 50.41
N GLU A 769 19.45 12.89 49.62
CA GLU A 769 18.56 11.74 49.65
C GLU A 769 19.33 10.43 49.33
N VAL A 770 19.01 9.37 50.06
CA VAL A 770 19.57 8.03 49.80
C VAL A 770 18.53 7.20 49.06
N LEU A 771 18.90 6.81 47.83
CA LEU A 771 18.03 6.06 46.95
C LEU A 771 18.47 4.57 46.94
N LEU A 772 17.51 3.66 46.92
CA LEU A 772 17.72 2.22 46.86
C LEU A 772 17.36 1.66 45.48
N VAL A 773 17.46 2.46 44.42
CA VAL A 773 17.13 2.08 43.05
C VAL A 773 18.32 2.32 42.15
N GLU A 774 18.63 1.36 41.25
CA GLU A 774 19.78 1.43 40.32
C GLU A 774 19.55 2.46 39.21
N ARG A 775 18.28 2.80 38.90
CA ARG A 775 17.88 3.75 37.86
C ARG A 775 17.01 4.86 38.42
N PRO A 776 17.59 5.82 39.13
CA PRO A 776 16.83 6.92 39.72
C PRO A 776 16.22 7.81 38.63
N GLN A 777 15.11 8.45 38.98
CA GLN A 777 14.52 9.50 38.14
C GLN A 777 14.83 10.85 38.79
N LEU A 778 15.36 11.77 38.00
CA LEU A 778 15.60 13.15 38.36
C LEU A 778 14.46 14.01 37.83
N SER A 779 13.95 14.99 38.59
CA SER A 779 12.92 15.91 38.15
C SER A 779 13.12 17.31 38.68
N TRP A 780 12.64 18.29 37.94
CA TRP A 780 12.75 19.73 38.27
C TRP A 780 11.50 20.52 37.83
N THR A 781 11.39 21.77 38.21
CA THR A 781 10.25 22.60 37.85
C THR A 781 10.30 22.98 36.38
N ASN A 782 9.10 23.06 35.76
CA ASN A 782 8.98 23.67 34.44
C ASN A 782 9.24 25.19 34.58
N THR A 783 10.07 25.75 33.69
CA THR A 783 10.50 27.15 33.77
C THR A 783 9.99 27.96 32.58
N SER A 784 9.68 29.21 32.81
CA SER A 784 9.24 30.11 31.74
C SER A 784 10.39 30.53 30.84
N LEU A 785 10.07 30.84 29.59
CA LEU A 785 11.04 31.28 28.55
C LEU A 785 12.11 30.24 28.25
N THR A 786 11.85 28.97 28.49
CA THR A 786 12.78 27.85 28.30
C THR A 786 12.45 27.07 27.06
N ASP A 787 13.43 26.89 26.17
CA ASP A 787 13.29 26.06 24.98
C ASP A 787 13.70 24.59 25.27
N ASN A 788 14.76 24.40 26.07
CA ASN A 788 15.21 23.08 26.54
C ASN A 788 15.98 23.17 27.90
N TYR A 789 16.25 22.01 28.47
CA TYR A 789 17.06 21.86 29.66
C TYR A 789 18.35 21.10 29.37
N SER A 790 19.47 21.57 29.96
CA SER A 790 20.74 20.81 29.98
C SER A 790 20.91 20.20 31.36
N LEU A 791 20.86 18.86 31.43
CA LEU A 791 21.10 18.11 32.67
C LEU A 791 22.53 17.59 32.72
N ARG A 792 23.20 17.74 33.88
CA ARG A 792 24.48 17.09 34.15
C ARG A 792 24.40 16.34 35.46
N VAL A 793 24.97 15.14 35.48
CA VAL A 793 25.07 14.27 36.66
C VAL A 793 26.52 13.76 36.76
N SER A 794 27.17 13.87 37.90
CA SER A 794 28.56 13.46 38.08
C SER A 794 28.77 12.92 39.50
N LYS A 795 29.81 12.13 39.70
CA LYS A 795 30.35 11.75 41.01
C LYS A 795 31.13 12.90 41.66
N ASN A 796 31.51 13.91 40.91
CA ASN A 796 32.25 15.10 41.37
C ASN A 796 31.38 16.36 41.26
N ILE A 797 31.48 17.25 42.22
CA ILE A 797 30.70 18.50 42.35
C ILE A 797 31.00 19.50 41.22
N ASP A 798 32.18 19.43 40.62
CA ASP A 798 32.62 20.31 39.54
C ASP A 798 32.22 19.83 38.14
N PHE A 799 31.57 18.65 38.04
CA PHE A 799 31.10 18.02 36.79
C PHE A 799 32.19 17.82 35.74
N ASN A 800 33.45 17.66 36.11
CA ASN A 800 34.55 17.47 35.15
C ASN A 800 34.46 16.13 34.39
N GLU A 801 33.89 15.09 35.00
CA GLU A 801 33.60 13.79 34.39
C GLU A 801 32.14 13.38 34.65
N PRO A 802 31.20 13.90 33.87
CA PRO A 802 29.81 13.61 34.11
C PRO A 802 29.46 12.16 33.72
N VAL A 803 28.77 11.43 34.59
CA VAL A 803 28.15 10.11 34.27
C VAL A 803 26.99 10.29 33.32
N PHE A 804 26.43 11.50 33.27
CA PHE A 804 25.44 11.88 32.27
C PHE A 804 25.55 13.42 32.02
N ALA A 805 25.52 13.78 30.71
CA ALA A 805 25.35 15.15 30.25
C ALA A 805 24.50 15.12 28.96
N GLY A 806 23.44 15.91 28.91
CA GLY A 806 22.59 15.95 27.72
C GLY A 806 21.45 16.95 27.83
N GLU A 807 20.91 17.32 26.68
CA GLU A 807 19.77 18.22 26.55
C GLU A 807 18.43 17.45 26.58
N ARG A 808 17.40 18.11 27.15
CA ARG A 808 16.06 17.53 27.36
C ARG A 808 14.98 18.60 27.15
N ASN A 809 13.87 18.16 26.56
CA ASN A 809 12.67 19.00 26.42
C ASN A 809 11.66 18.78 27.57
N LEU A 810 11.87 17.72 28.36
CA LEU A 810 11.04 17.37 29.50
C LEU A 810 11.72 17.81 30.81
N ASN A 811 10.95 18.10 31.80
CA ASN A 811 11.41 18.51 33.13
C ASN A 811 11.70 17.32 34.06
N PHE A 812 12.04 16.18 33.51
CA PHE A 812 12.52 15.00 34.22
C PHE A 812 13.47 14.15 33.37
N TYR A 813 14.26 13.31 34.02
CA TYR A 813 15.10 12.30 33.37
C TYR A 813 15.18 11.04 34.22
N LYS A 814 14.95 9.87 33.62
CA LYS A 814 15.17 8.56 34.22
C LYS A 814 16.34 7.87 33.54
N PHE A 815 17.28 7.35 34.30
CA PHE A 815 18.42 6.64 33.75
C PHE A 815 17.97 5.35 33.03
N SER A 816 18.54 5.11 31.85
CA SER A 816 18.30 3.90 31.05
C SER A 816 19.26 2.75 31.43
N GLN A 817 20.40 3.11 32.05
CA GLN A 817 21.42 2.18 32.54
C GLN A 817 21.49 2.25 34.05
N ASP A 818 21.97 1.16 34.69
CA ASP A 818 22.16 1.08 36.12
C ASP A 818 23.34 1.95 36.54
N LEU A 819 23.15 2.73 37.58
CA LEU A 819 24.23 3.48 38.20
C LEU A 819 24.86 2.70 39.33
N GLU A 820 26.17 2.79 39.50
CA GLU A 820 26.90 2.20 40.61
C GLU A 820 26.53 2.83 41.96
N GLY A 821 26.66 2.09 43.05
CA GLY A 821 26.51 2.64 44.38
C GLY A 821 27.49 3.80 44.63
N GLY A 822 27.03 4.87 45.29
CA GLY A 822 27.87 6.05 45.55
C GLY A 822 27.08 7.34 45.60
N ALA A 823 27.80 8.44 45.77
CA ALA A 823 27.23 9.79 45.78
C ALA A 823 27.29 10.43 44.39
N TYR A 824 26.21 11.10 44.01
CA TYR A 824 26.07 11.80 42.74
C TYR A 824 25.60 13.23 42.94
N TYR A 825 26.20 14.14 42.20
CA TYR A 825 25.83 15.56 42.14
C TYR A 825 25.08 15.76 40.81
N TRP A 826 24.07 16.62 40.83
CA TRP A 826 23.32 16.92 39.63
C TRP A 826 22.88 18.39 39.56
N GLN A 827 22.81 18.90 38.37
CA GLN A 827 22.42 20.28 38.05
C GLN A 827 21.66 20.32 36.75
N VAL A 828 20.67 21.19 36.70
CA VAL A 828 19.88 21.46 35.49
C VAL A 828 20.04 22.94 35.12
N LYS A 829 20.26 23.19 33.85
CA LYS A 829 20.23 24.54 33.30
C LYS A 829 19.05 24.64 32.35
N SER A 830 18.18 25.62 32.53
CA SER A 830 17.20 26.03 31.54
C SER A 830 17.88 26.84 30.45
N LYS A 831 17.59 26.59 29.18
CA LYS A 831 18.22 27.26 28.03
C LYS A 831 17.21 27.82 27.07
N ASN A 832 17.53 28.97 26.49
CA ASN A 832 16.87 29.47 25.28
C ASN A 832 17.91 30.20 24.41
N ASP A 833 17.48 30.82 23.31
CA ASP A 833 18.36 31.57 22.39
C ASP A 833 19.09 32.71 23.06
N CYS A 834 18.62 33.18 24.20
CA CYS A 834 19.20 34.32 24.94
C CYS A 834 20.21 33.94 26.04
N GLY A 835 20.32 32.66 26.33
CA GLY A 835 21.28 32.17 27.30
C GLY A 835 20.74 31.05 28.18
N GLU A 836 21.39 30.88 29.32
CA GLU A 836 21.06 29.80 30.25
C GLU A 836 20.95 30.29 31.70
N SER A 837 20.09 29.63 32.49
CA SER A 837 19.98 29.86 33.93
C SER A 837 20.12 28.53 34.68
N ALA A 838 21.09 28.45 35.59
CA ALA A 838 21.44 27.21 36.28
C ALA A 838 20.66 27.03 37.60
N SER A 839 20.22 25.83 37.89
CA SER A 839 19.73 25.43 39.22
C SER A 839 20.86 25.45 40.25
N ASP A 840 20.50 25.32 41.50
CA ASP A 840 21.43 24.91 42.53
C ASP A 840 21.90 23.47 42.23
N ILE A 841 23.04 23.08 42.79
CA ILE A 841 23.56 21.73 42.70
C ILE A 841 22.93 20.92 43.84
N ARG A 842 22.35 19.77 43.56
CA ARG A 842 21.92 18.81 44.57
C ARG A 842 22.77 17.54 44.55
N LYS A 843 22.76 16.83 45.67
CA LYS A 843 23.44 15.56 45.83
C LYS A 843 22.45 14.47 46.22
N PHE A 844 22.60 13.29 45.67
CA PHE A 844 21.91 12.09 46.15
C PHE A 844 22.90 10.94 46.28
N LYS A 845 22.57 9.93 47.06
CA LYS A 845 23.42 8.74 47.28
C LYS A 845 22.64 7.47 46.87
N LEU A 846 23.28 6.59 46.14
CA LEU A 846 22.76 5.26 45.88
C LEU A 846 23.38 4.26 46.87
N ASN A 847 22.54 3.60 47.64
CA ASN A 847 22.95 2.54 48.55
C ASN A 847 22.41 1.19 48.02
N LEU A 848 23.19 0.52 47.19
CA LEU A 848 22.77 -0.71 46.53
C LEU A 848 23.02 -1.98 47.42
N ASN A 849 23.67 -1.84 48.54
CA ASN A 849 23.94 -2.97 49.41
C ASN A 849 22.73 -3.44 50.25
N ASP A 850 21.66 -2.65 50.28
CA ASP A 850 20.41 -2.94 50.99
C ASP A 850 19.29 -3.48 50.09
N LEU A 851 19.53 -3.69 48.83
CA LEU A 851 18.53 -4.18 47.88
C LEU A 851 18.03 -5.61 48.16
N GLY A 852 18.75 -6.38 48.95
CA GLY A 852 18.39 -7.75 49.31
C GLY A 852 17.31 -7.91 50.40
N SER A 853 16.89 -6.84 51.09
CA SER A 853 16.01 -6.94 52.27
C SER A 853 14.59 -6.33 52.08
N ILE A 854 14.26 -5.73 50.98
CA ILE A 854 13.06 -4.87 50.81
C ILE A 854 11.89 -5.51 50.03
N PHE A 855 12.05 -6.63 49.36
CA PHE A 855 10.92 -7.29 48.67
C PHE A 855 10.20 -8.32 49.57
N LYS A 856 9.61 -7.88 50.68
CA LYS A 856 8.79 -8.76 51.53
C LYS A 856 7.31 -8.64 51.30
N TRP A 857 6.83 -7.64 50.53
CA TRP A 857 5.39 -7.34 50.45
C TRP A 857 4.89 -7.32 49.02
N GLN A 858 3.70 -7.84 48.78
CA GLN A 858 2.99 -7.72 47.52
C GLN A 858 1.96 -6.57 47.65
N ILE A 859 1.99 -5.64 46.69
CA ILE A 859 1.00 -4.56 46.62
C ILE A 859 0.21 -4.76 45.35
N ALA A 860 -1.11 -4.96 45.47
CA ALA A 860 -2.05 -5.03 44.38
C ALA A 860 -2.85 -3.72 44.24
N VAL A 861 -3.10 -3.27 43.04
CA VAL A 861 -3.93 -2.11 42.73
C VAL A 861 -4.92 -2.55 41.66
N GLU A 862 -6.20 -2.59 42.02
CA GLU A 862 -7.26 -3.15 41.17
C GLU A 862 -8.64 -2.50 41.45
N PRO A 863 -9.59 -2.55 40.50
CA PRO A 863 -9.43 -3.07 39.15
C PRO A 863 -8.53 -2.17 38.31
N ASN A 864 -8.00 -2.68 37.20
CA ASN A 864 -7.31 -1.88 36.19
C ASN A 864 -7.61 -2.50 34.82
N PRO A 865 -8.45 -1.89 33.96
CA PRO A 865 -8.99 -0.51 34.09
C PRO A 865 -9.86 -0.27 35.31
N VAL A 866 -9.83 0.99 35.77
CA VAL A 866 -10.61 1.49 36.93
C VAL A 866 -11.91 2.10 36.41
N ASP A 867 -13.02 1.78 37.08
CA ASP A 867 -14.29 2.44 36.89
C ASP A 867 -14.42 3.58 37.92
N ASP A 868 -15.25 3.48 38.93
CA ASP A 868 -15.48 4.57 39.91
C ASP A 868 -14.59 4.49 41.16
N ARG A 869 -13.90 3.38 41.38
CA ARG A 869 -13.03 3.18 42.54
C ARG A 869 -11.80 2.38 42.24
N VAL A 870 -10.66 2.75 42.77
CA VAL A 870 -9.44 1.97 42.82
C VAL A 870 -9.16 1.47 44.23
N ASN A 871 -8.93 0.18 44.36
CA ASN A 871 -8.57 -0.46 45.63
C ASN A 871 -7.10 -0.85 45.62
N ILE A 872 -6.44 -0.57 46.74
CA ILE A 872 -5.01 -0.84 46.93
C ILE A 872 -4.90 -1.82 48.10
N HIS A 873 -4.37 -3.01 47.81
CA HIS A 873 -4.17 -4.08 48.80
C HIS A 873 -2.69 -4.26 49.05
N ILE A 874 -2.29 -4.24 50.31
CA ILE A 874 -0.91 -4.49 50.74
C ILE A 874 -0.92 -5.76 51.62
N SER A 875 0.03 -6.65 51.38
CA SER A 875 0.07 -7.95 52.06
C SER A 875 0.31 -7.89 53.59
N GLU A 876 0.71 -6.74 54.12
CA GLU A 876 0.82 -6.43 55.53
C GLU A 876 0.10 -5.10 55.89
N LYS A 877 -0.26 -4.94 57.14
CA LYS A 877 -0.82 -3.67 57.63
C LYS A 877 0.29 -2.65 57.81
N LEU A 878 0.07 -1.45 57.31
CA LEU A 878 0.98 -0.32 57.41
C LEU A 878 0.33 0.87 58.06
N GLN A 879 1.13 1.61 58.84
CA GLN A 879 0.73 2.87 59.51
C GLN A 879 1.40 4.07 58.78
N ASP A 880 0.79 5.23 58.86
CA ASP A 880 1.29 6.48 58.25
C ASP A 880 1.52 6.38 56.72
N VAL A 881 0.52 5.82 56.02
CA VAL A 881 0.56 5.63 54.56
C VAL A 881 -0.08 6.81 53.85
N THR A 882 0.66 7.43 52.96
CA THR A 882 0.11 8.45 52.05
C THR A 882 -0.16 7.83 50.69
N ILE A 883 -1.41 7.91 50.24
CA ILE A 883 -1.81 7.54 48.88
C ILE A 883 -2.05 8.80 48.09
N SER A 884 -1.37 8.91 46.96
CA SER A 884 -1.53 10.02 46.02
C SER A 884 -1.77 9.49 44.61
N ILE A 885 -2.68 10.12 43.86
CA ILE A 885 -2.92 9.78 42.44
C ILE A 885 -2.63 11.02 41.60
N TYR A 886 -1.83 10.84 40.57
CA TYR A 886 -1.40 11.88 39.63
C TYR A 886 -1.92 11.57 38.24
N SER A 887 -2.30 12.58 37.45
CA SER A 887 -2.47 12.43 36.02
C SER A 887 -1.11 12.16 35.34
N ILE A 888 -1.11 11.68 34.10
CA ILE A 888 0.13 11.40 33.38
C ILE A 888 0.97 12.66 33.14
N GLU A 889 0.34 13.85 33.15
CA GLU A 889 0.99 15.16 33.07
C GLU A 889 1.59 15.61 34.42
N GLY A 890 1.47 14.80 35.49
CA GLY A 890 2.02 15.08 36.81
C GLY A 890 1.11 15.92 37.73
N ARG A 891 -0.13 16.18 37.32
CA ARG A 891 -1.08 16.91 38.18
C ARG A 891 -1.60 16.02 39.30
N LEU A 892 -1.54 16.49 40.53
CA LEU A 892 -2.10 15.79 41.69
C LEU A 892 -3.64 15.80 41.59
N MET A 893 -4.24 14.60 41.52
CA MET A 893 -5.69 14.38 41.46
C MET A 893 -6.26 14.01 42.81
N PHE A 894 -5.51 13.27 43.62
CA PHE A 894 -5.91 12.86 44.97
C PHE A 894 -4.67 12.70 45.84
N SER A 895 -4.79 13.06 47.13
CA SER A 895 -3.75 12.73 48.13
C SER A 895 -4.41 12.66 49.53
N GLN A 896 -4.16 11.55 50.22
CA GLN A 896 -4.64 11.34 51.58
C GLN A 896 -3.62 10.59 52.42
N LEU A 897 -3.40 11.04 53.64
CA LEU A 897 -2.62 10.38 54.69
C LEU A 897 -3.56 9.52 55.55
N TYR A 898 -3.22 8.24 55.70
CA TYR A 898 -3.89 7.28 56.52
C TYR A 898 -3.02 6.98 57.75
N LEU A 899 -3.47 7.40 58.95
CA LEU A 899 -2.67 7.30 60.18
C LEU A 899 -2.88 5.97 60.89
N GLU A 900 -3.99 5.28 60.64
CA GLU A 900 -4.31 3.98 61.26
C GLU A 900 -3.64 2.83 60.50
N GLU A 901 -3.33 1.78 61.25
CA GLU A 901 -2.68 0.57 60.72
C GLU A 901 -3.69 -0.23 59.87
N GLN A 902 -3.54 -0.22 58.55
CA GLN A 902 -4.41 -0.97 57.63
C GLN A 902 -3.66 -1.51 56.41
N SER A 903 -4.27 -2.49 55.73
CA SER A 903 -3.73 -3.14 54.56
C SER A 903 -4.58 -2.94 53.31
N HIS A 904 -5.70 -2.27 53.38
CA HIS A 904 -6.67 -2.03 52.34
C HIS A 904 -7.06 -0.55 52.28
N PHE A 905 -6.91 0.05 51.11
CA PHE A 905 -7.21 1.45 50.88
C PHE A 905 -8.10 1.53 49.64
N SER A 906 -9.14 2.34 49.70
CA SER A 906 -10.05 2.57 48.57
C SER A 906 -10.14 4.06 48.26
N VAL A 907 -9.93 4.42 47.02
CA VAL A 907 -10.01 5.80 46.56
C VAL A 907 -11.11 5.92 45.50
N ASP A 908 -12.00 6.90 45.73
CA ASP A 908 -13.03 7.23 44.76
C ASP A 908 -12.46 8.00 43.57
N THR A 909 -12.64 7.46 42.38
CA THR A 909 -12.14 7.99 41.11
C THR A 909 -13.27 8.37 40.16
N ALA A 910 -14.57 8.35 40.62
CA ALA A 910 -15.71 8.64 39.78
C ALA A 910 -15.66 10.01 39.08
N HIS A 911 -15.02 10.99 39.74
CA HIS A 911 -14.85 12.35 39.18
C HIS A 911 -13.56 12.58 38.39
N PHE A 912 -12.76 11.54 38.13
CA PHE A 912 -11.55 11.64 37.30
C PHE A 912 -11.95 11.49 35.83
N PRO A 913 -11.46 12.34 34.91
CA PRO A 913 -11.63 12.11 33.48
C PRO A 913 -11.05 10.77 33.03
N SER A 914 -11.59 10.19 31.95
CA SER A 914 -10.98 9.00 31.32
C SER A 914 -9.54 9.28 30.92
N GLY A 915 -8.61 8.38 31.25
CA GLY A 915 -7.20 8.57 31.01
C GLY A 915 -6.28 7.68 31.84
N MET A 916 -4.98 7.89 31.68
CA MET A 916 -3.97 7.19 32.48
C MET A 916 -3.59 7.99 33.73
N TYR A 917 -3.43 7.29 34.84
CA TYR A 917 -3.06 7.86 36.14
C TYR A 917 -1.95 7.02 36.79
N ILE A 918 -1.21 7.64 37.73
CA ILE A 918 -0.20 7.00 38.54
C ILE A 918 -0.65 7.02 39.99
N VAL A 919 -0.91 5.87 40.57
CA VAL A 919 -1.13 5.70 42.01
C VAL A 919 0.23 5.58 42.68
N ARG A 920 0.51 6.44 43.63
CA ARG A 920 1.71 6.41 44.50
C ARG A 920 1.30 6.13 45.92
N VAL A 921 1.89 5.13 46.51
CA VAL A 921 1.76 4.76 47.93
C VAL A 921 3.09 5.09 48.60
N LEU A 922 3.09 6.00 49.53
CA LEU A 922 4.25 6.42 50.31
C LEU A 922 4.08 5.97 51.77
N TYR A 923 5.04 5.31 52.35
CA TYR A 923 5.05 4.84 53.72
C TYR A 923 6.46 5.00 54.33
N LYS A 924 6.61 4.82 55.63
CA LYS A 924 7.83 5.16 56.39
C LYS A 924 9.13 4.55 55.85
N GLN A 925 9.07 3.37 55.20
CA GLN A 925 10.25 2.65 54.71
C GLN A 925 10.43 2.67 53.18
N GLY A 926 9.51 3.36 52.44
CA GLY A 926 9.63 3.45 51.00
C GLY A 926 8.38 3.97 50.27
N SER A 927 8.39 3.84 48.95
CA SER A 927 7.23 4.20 48.13
C SER A 927 7.04 3.17 47.01
N PHE A 928 5.79 3.00 46.62
CA PHE A 928 5.38 2.17 45.47
C PHE A 928 4.57 3.02 44.52
N SER A 929 4.72 2.79 43.22
CA SER A 929 3.89 3.47 42.22
C SER A 929 3.41 2.45 41.16
N LYS A 930 2.14 2.55 40.78
CA LYS A 930 1.54 1.72 39.76
C LYS A 930 0.67 2.55 38.83
N ARG A 931 0.73 2.23 37.55
CA ARG A 931 -0.11 2.89 36.53
C ARG A 931 -1.50 2.24 36.50
N ILE A 932 -2.53 3.07 36.43
CA ILE A 932 -3.92 2.65 36.26
C ILE A 932 -4.54 3.38 35.07
N VAL A 933 -5.58 2.81 34.49
CA VAL A 933 -6.34 3.40 33.40
C VAL A 933 -7.78 3.59 33.87
N LYS A 934 -8.28 4.82 33.84
CA LYS A 934 -9.70 5.14 34.09
C LYS A 934 -10.43 5.08 32.75
N GLN A 935 -11.52 4.30 32.72
CA GLN A 935 -12.44 4.21 31.58
C GLN A 935 -13.83 4.60 32.05
N ASP A 936 -14.53 5.41 31.25
CA ASP A 936 -15.96 5.62 31.39
C ASP A 936 -16.68 4.55 30.56
N TYR A 937 -17.56 3.78 31.18
CA TYR A 937 -18.45 2.81 30.52
C TYR A 937 -19.77 3.43 30.10
#